data_1d3427376f900034b088326372648059
#
_entry.id   1d3427376f900034b088326372648059
#
_cell.length_a   1.000
_cell.length_b   1.000
_cell.length_c   1.000
_cell.angle_alpha   90.00
_cell.angle_beta   90.00
_cell.angle_gamma   90.00
#
_symmetry.space_group_name_H-M   'P 1'
#
loop_
_entity.id
_entity.type
_entity.pdbx_description
1 polymer ?
#
loop_
_entity_poly.entity_id
_entity_poly.type
_entity_poly.pdbx_seq_one_letter_code
_entity_poly.pdbx_strand_id
1 'polypeptide(L)'
;YELNLPQGHFDIVYQYLGYETQVRPIEISESFLEINITLKTQVTVLQTVIVRAGNEDPAYTIMRKAIAKANYHRNQLDSYAARVYIKGAGKLTDYPWLAKRALEKEGVEKDRVYVSESVSEIKYTRPNKFEENVISIYSDGKDNNTSPNPFIYGSFYESEIGGTISPLSPKAFSYYRFEYLGTFKDREYEVSRIKVTPRSRGDNVVEGTINIVENWWSIHSLDFKTTKYGIGFLVNSVYAPIEDKVWLPISFRFTVDGKVFGFEFEYKYLASISDYKIQLNPELYVEPEQMEVVDETLEKEHAKQIEKKFDMKGDELQQRLESGKEITRKELKIMMKEYEKQELKQQDEPEVISNYSHKIDSGAYKKDSAYWAIVRPIPLTIEEIKGYHKTDSLAEIERKKDEGDTLKQSKHKGFQPWDILIGDHYQWGKHSNFQIHTPGGGFNTVDGFYLVYKLSYGVVFQDTNKTRLTITPTFRYAFNRESFSGHLLTELRSKKYQFKLDGGRYVQQYNPDNPIWPIVNTFTTLFLEKNLMKIYERDFVDLYYRRNLNPFVSVYTSWSWMKRRELFNNSDFKLINNNDIEDYTPNRPVNLESPDTGFPEHDAFTGVVGITTSPWLKFRIRNGRKEEVNTSSPTFMLEYKKGFNDLLNSDVKFGQLELGVKYGFNVGVRGKLDLAVRGGTFLNSDKMYFMDYKHFLGNLTPFSTSDPVGSFRLLDYYLHSTSDKYFSGNIHYQFRKFLVTSFPVVRLTGIRENVFLNYLATPTSKNYTELGYSIDGIFRIFRLELAAAFQDGQYLDYGVRIGIATTFQGRFTE
;
A
#
# COMPACT_ATOMS: atom_id res chain seq x y z
N TYR A 1 1.36 -15.43 -36.69
CA TYR A 1 2.65 -15.33 -36.00
C TYR A 1 3.76 -15.40 -37.04
N GLU A 2 4.75 -14.52 -36.90
CA GLU A 2 5.96 -14.53 -37.73
C GLU A 2 7.15 -14.79 -36.81
N LEU A 3 7.98 -15.78 -37.20
CA LEU A 3 9.17 -16.15 -36.46
C LEU A 3 10.37 -15.95 -37.39
N ASN A 4 11.33 -15.14 -36.98
CA ASN A 4 12.59 -14.98 -37.71
C ASN A 4 13.60 -16.01 -37.18
N LEU A 5 13.77 -17.09 -37.91
CA LEU A 5 14.67 -18.16 -37.60
C LEU A 5 15.78 -18.23 -38.66
N PRO A 6 17.03 -18.56 -38.30
CA PRO A 6 18.08 -18.84 -39.29
C PRO A 6 17.76 -20.12 -40.07
N GLN A 7 18.52 -20.40 -41.16
CA GLN A 7 18.41 -21.69 -41.84
C GLN A 7 18.81 -22.84 -40.90
N GLY A 8 18.03 -23.93 -40.94
CA GLY A 8 18.24 -25.09 -40.07
C GLY A 8 16.98 -25.86 -39.76
N HIS A 9 17.13 -26.88 -38.95
CA HIS A 9 16.00 -27.70 -38.44
C HIS A 9 15.51 -27.14 -37.11
N PHE A 10 14.19 -26.98 -36.98
CA PHE A 10 13.56 -26.47 -35.79
C PHE A 10 12.29 -27.25 -35.46
N ASP A 11 12.03 -27.44 -34.17
CA ASP A 11 10.75 -27.92 -33.67
C ASP A 11 9.90 -26.74 -33.22
N ILE A 12 8.85 -26.41 -34.00
CA ILE A 12 7.93 -25.35 -33.64
C ILE A 12 6.84 -25.91 -32.73
N VAL A 13 6.73 -25.37 -31.54
CA VAL A 13 5.73 -25.72 -30.55
C VAL A 13 4.56 -24.74 -30.61
N TYR A 14 3.36 -25.26 -30.92
CA TYR A 14 2.11 -24.51 -30.93
C TYR A 14 1.35 -24.84 -29.66
N GLN A 15 1.24 -23.89 -28.75
CA GLN A 15 0.59 -24.05 -27.46
C GLN A 15 -0.40 -22.94 -27.21
N TYR A 16 -1.63 -23.31 -26.86
CA TYR A 16 -2.66 -22.36 -26.45
C TYR A 16 -3.54 -22.97 -25.35
N LEU A 17 -3.96 -22.15 -24.38
CA LEU A 17 -4.74 -22.63 -23.24
C LEU A 17 -6.08 -23.24 -23.69
N GLY A 18 -6.34 -24.50 -23.27
CA GLY A 18 -7.52 -25.26 -23.65
C GLY A 18 -7.41 -26.02 -24.98
N TYR A 19 -6.25 -26.02 -25.63
CA TYR A 19 -5.93 -26.78 -26.83
C TYR A 19 -4.77 -27.72 -26.60
N GLU A 20 -4.72 -28.81 -27.37
CA GLU A 20 -3.60 -29.76 -27.37
C GLU A 20 -2.35 -29.09 -27.93
N THR A 21 -1.24 -29.19 -27.23
CA THR A 21 0.05 -28.70 -27.72
C THR A 21 0.47 -29.54 -28.94
N GLN A 22 0.79 -28.88 -30.03
CA GLN A 22 1.35 -29.52 -31.22
C GLN A 22 2.80 -29.10 -31.42
N VAL A 23 3.65 -30.10 -31.73
CA VAL A 23 5.03 -29.87 -32.11
C VAL A 23 5.20 -30.26 -33.55
N ARG A 24 5.74 -29.37 -34.38
CA ARG A 24 6.05 -29.67 -35.78
C ARG A 24 7.51 -29.43 -36.08
N PRO A 25 8.26 -30.46 -36.46
CA PRO A 25 9.58 -30.27 -37.00
C PRO A 25 9.48 -29.58 -38.36
N ILE A 26 10.29 -28.59 -38.57
CA ILE A 26 10.41 -27.83 -39.81
C ILE A 26 11.89 -27.70 -40.20
N GLU A 27 12.11 -27.60 -41.50
CA GLU A 27 13.42 -27.27 -42.06
C GLU A 27 13.29 -25.93 -42.79
N ILE A 28 14.06 -24.95 -42.37
CA ILE A 28 14.11 -23.65 -43.04
C ILE A 28 15.26 -23.66 -44.03
N SER A 29 14.94 -23.82 -45.30
CA SER A 29 15.86 -23.77 -46.42
C SER A 29 15.67 -22.56 -47.31
N GLU A 30 14.49 -21.92 -47.26
CA GLU A 30 14.08 -20.77 -48.06
C GLU A 30 13.85 -19.52 -47.21
N SER A 31 13.69 -18.38 -47.84
CA SER A 31 13.54 -17.10 -47.17
C SER A 31 12.18 -16.89 -46.45
N PHE A 32 11.17 -17.71 -46.74
CA PHE A 32 9.85 -17.63 -46.14
C PHE A 32 9.14 -18.99 -46.19
N LEU A 33 8.62 -19.43 -45.06
CA LEU A 33 7.83 -20.66 -44.94
C LEU A 33 6.50 -20.33 -44.25
N GLU A 34 5.36 -20.51 -44.92
CA GLU A 34 4.03 -20.35 -44.35
C GLU A 34 3.52 -21.70 -43.83
N ILE A 35 3.15 -21.74 -42.53
CA ILE A 35 2.61 -22.96 -41.88
C ILE A 35 1.26 -22.64 -41.28
N ASN A 36 0.22 -23.22 -41.86
CA ASN A 36 -1.13 -23.19 -41.30
C ASN A 36 -1.37 -24.36 -40.35
N ILE A 37 -1.76 -24.07 -39.12
CA ILE A 37 -2.02 -25.10 -38.11
C ILE A 37 -3.40 -24.92 -37.49
N THR A 38 -4.08 -26.03 -37.29
CA THR A 38 -5.35 -26.08 -36.55
C THR A 38 -5.12 -26.79 -35.23
N LEU A 39 -5.25 -26.09 -34.14
CA LEU A 39 -5.16 -26.70 -32.80
C LEU A 39 -6.46 -27.44 -32.46
N LYS A 40 -6.32 -28.65 -31.95
CA LYS A 40 -7.42 -29.44 -31.42
C LYS A 40 -7.72 -28.98 -29.99
N THR A 41 -9.03 -28.95 -29.66
CA THR A 41 -9.43 -28.69 -28.27
C THR A 41 -8.93 -29.83 -27.38
N GLN A 42 -8.36 -29.45 -26.25
CA GLN A 42 -7.85 -30.39 -25.27
C GLN A 42 -9.01 -31.15 -24.61
N VAL A 43 -9.02 -32.47 -24.81
CA VAL A 43 -10.04 -33.33 -24.20
C VAL A 43 -9.60 -33.67 -22.79
N THR A 44 -10.34 -33.18 -21.80
CA THR A 44 -10.13 -33.60 -20.41
C THR A 44 -10.86 -34.95 -20.21
N VAL A 45 -10.08 -35.99 -19.95
CA VAL A 45 -10.65 -37.30 -19.61
C VAL A 45 -11.16 -37.21 -18.16
N LEU A 46 -12.48 -37.15 -18.01
CA LEU A 46 -13.13 -37.35 -16.72
C LEU A 46 -12.92 -38.79 -16.30
N GLN A 47 -11.92 -39.10 -15.54
CA GLN A 47 -11.88 -40.34 -14.78
C GLN A 47 -13.09 -40.31 -13.84
N THR A 48 -13.97 -41.31 -13.95
CA THR A 48 -15.10 -41.48 -13.04
C THR A 48 -14.51 -41.74 -11.64
N VAL A 49 -14.27 -40.70 -10.87
CA VAL A 49 -13.89 -40.84 -9.47
C VAL A 49 -15.15 -41.24 -8.73
N ILE A 50 -15.28 -42.54 -8.43
CA ILE A 50 -16.32 -43.04 -7.53
C ILE A 50 -15.94 -42.55 -6.14
N VAL A 51 -16.40 -41.35 -5.77
CA VAL A 51 -16.28 -40.83 -4.40
C VAL A 51 -17.20 -41.69 -3.53
N ARG A 52 -16.65 -42.74 -2.90
CA ARG A 52 -17.33 -43.46 -1.84
C ARG A 52 -17.48 -42.52 -0.64
N ALA A 53 -18.63 -42.57 0.02
CA ALA A 53 -18.87 -41.80 1.24
C ALA A 53 -17.73 -42.04 2.25
N GLY A 54 -16.92 -40.98 2.53
CA GLY A 54 -15.76 -41.04 3.41
C GLY A 54 -14.39 -40.82 2.74
N ASN A 55 -14.28 -40.85 1.42
CA ASN A 55 -12.99 -40.50 0.75
C ASN A 55 -12.93 -39.03 0.40
N GLU A 56 -11.78 -38.41 0.71
CA GLU A 56 -11.49 -37.04 0.34
C GLU A 56 -11.29 -36.90 -1.17
N ASP A 57 -11.69 -35.74 -1.76
CA ASP A 57 -11.51 -35.46 -3.19
C ASP A 57 -10.01 -35.52 -3.55
N PRO A 58 -9.62 -36.23 -4.64
CA PRO A 58 -8.22 -36.36 -5.08
C PRO A 58 -7.48 -35.02 -5.23
N ALA A 59 -8.21 -33.95 -5.54
CA ALA A 59 -7.63 -32.60 -5.60
C ALA A 59 -6.90 -32.20 -4.33
N TYR A 60 -7.35 -32.66 -3.16
CA TYR A 60 -6.68 -32.31 -1.90
C TYR A 60 -5.32 -32.97 -1.75
N THR A 61 -5.19 -34.23 -2.19
CA THR A 61 -3.87 -34.90 -2.22
C THR A 61 -2.91 -34.22 -3.17
N ILE A 62 -3.35 -33.96 -4.41
CA ILE A 62 -2.55 -33.27 -5.44
C ILE A 62 -2.12 -31.89 -4.92
N MET A 63 -3.03 -31.11 -4.37
CA MET A 63 -2.71 -29.78 -3.85
C MET A 63 -1.79 -29.81 -2.63
N ARG A 64 -1.91 -30.82 -1.75
CA ARG A 64 -0.96 -30.97 -0.63
C ARG A 64 0.46 -31.22 -1.12
N LYS A 65 0.62 -32.06 -2.13
CA LYS A 65 1.92 -32.32 -2.76
C LYS A 65 2.47 -31.08 -3.47
N ALA A 66 1.65 -30.40 -4.26
CA ALA A 66 2.03 -29.16 -4.95
C ALA A 66 2.39 -28.03 -3.95
N ILE A 67 1.64 -27.86 -2.87
CA ILE A 67 1.95 -26.90 -1.80
C ILE A 67 3.25 -27.27 -1.08
N ALA A 68 3.51 -28.54 -0.84
CA ALA A 68 4.74 -29.00 -0.23
C ALA A 68 5.95 -28.65 -1.10
N LYS A 69 5.85 -28.84 -2.41
CA LYS A 69 6.92 -28.54 -3.38
C LYS A 69 7.02 -27.06 -3.80
N ALA A 70 6.07 -26.22 -3.45
CA ALA A 70 6.03 -24.82 -3.90
C ALA A 70 7.34 -24.08 -3.61
N ASN A 71 7.86 -24.19 -2.39
CA ASN A 71 9.14 -23.57 -2.03
C ASN A 71 10.34 -24.19 -2.73
N TYR A 72 10.30 -25.48 -3.00
CA TYR A 72 11.32 -26.15 -3.80
C TYR A 72 11.37 -25.56 -5.22
N HIS A 73 10.22 -25.50 -5.93
CA HIS A 73 10.15 -24.92 -7.28
C HIS A 73 10.60 -23.47 -7.33
N ARG A 74 10.40 -22.72 -6.25
CA ARG A 74 10.86 -21.33 -6.14
C ARG A 74 12.37 -21.23 -6.00
N ASN A 75 13.02 -22.15 -5.26
CA ASN A 75 14.43 -22.07 -4.87
C ASN A 75 15.35 -22.99 -5.69
N GLN A 76 14.81 -23.79 -6.63
CA GLN A 76 15.59 -24.70 -7.47
C GLN A 76 16.55 -23.99 -8.43
N LEU A 77 16.36 -22.68 -8.66
CA LEU A 77 17.22 -21.86 -9.49
C LEU A 77 18.06 -20.92 -8.63
N ASP A 78 19.36 -20.88 -8.89
CA ASP A 78 20.26 -19.87 -8.33
C ASP A 78 20.03 -18.53 -9.02
N SER A 79 19.92 -18.55 -10.33
CA SER A 79 19.58 -17.37 -11.11
C SER A 79 18.91 -17.73 -12.43
N TYR A 80 18.20 -16.78 -13.03
CA TYR A 80 17.82 -16.86 -14.44
C TYR A 80 17.81 -15.49 -15.08
N ALA A 81 18.02 -15.47 -16.40
CA ALA A 81 17.78 -14.33 -17.26
C ALA A 81 16.74 -14.70 -18.33
N ALA A 82 15.94 -13.75 -18.75
CA ALA A 82 14.94 -13.95 -19.81
C ALA A 82 14.63 -12.63 -20.51
N ARG A 83 14.02 -12.72 -21.70
CA ARG A 83 13.45 -11.59 -22.40
C ARG A 83 11.93 -11.57 -22.18
N VAL A 84 11.39 -10.41 -21.86
CA VAL A 84 9.96 -10.22 -21.64
C VAL A 84 9.46 -9.18 -22.63
N TYR A 85 8.51 -9.57 -23.48
CA TYR A 85 7.71 -8.65 -24.29
C TYR A 85 6.38 -8.42 -23.59
N ILE A 86 5.99 -7.17 -23.47
CA ILE A 86 4.73 -6.78 -22.83
C ILE A 86 3.93 -5.93 -23.80
N LYS A 87 2.64 -6.23 -23.93
CA LYS A 87 1.65 -5.42 -24.67
C LYS A 87 0.47 -5.11 -23.77
N GLY A 88 0.17 -3.83 -23.62
CA GLY A 88 -1.02 -3.33 -22.95
C GLY A 88 -1.95 -2.66 -23.96
N ALA A 89 -3.26 -2.91 -23.87
CA ALA A 89 -4.28 -2.27 -24.65
C ALA A 89 -5.45 -1.86 -23.73
N GLY A 90 -5.69 -0.57 -23.62
CA GLY A 90 -6.71 -0.02 -22.72
C GLY A 90 -7.68 0.88 -23.46
N LYS A 91 -8.95 0.88 -23.06
CA LYS A 91 -9.96 1.81 -23.53
C LYS A 91 -10.85 2.29 -22.41
N LEU A 92 -11.29 3.53 -22.49
CA LEU A 92 -12.29 4.12 -21.63
C LEU A 92 -13.65 4.01 -22.32
N THR A 93 -14.55 3.17 -21.75
CA THR A 93 -15.83 2.88 -22.39
C THR A 93 -16.93 3.84 -21.94
N ASP A 94 -16.81 4.43 -20.76
CA ASP A 94 -17.70 5.49 -20.29
C ASP A 94 -17.07 6.37 -19.22
N TYR A 95 -17.57 7.63 -19.08
CA TYR A 95 -17.10 8.57 -18.07
C TYR A 95 -18.18 9.59 -17.68
N PRO A 96 -18.14 10.17 -16.45
CA PRO A 96 -19.05 11.20 -16.02
C PRO A 96 -18.98 12.44 -16.90
N TRP A 97 -20.13 13.05 -17.16
CA TRP A 97 -20.24 14.25 -17.99
C TRP A 97 -19.39 15.43 -17.49
N LEU A 98 -19.18 15.54 -16.17
CA LEU A 98 -18.30 16.55 -15.57
C LEU A 98 -16.83 16.39 -15.96
N ALA A 99 -16.37 15.15 -16.21
CA ALA A 99 -14.99 14.85 -16.59
C ALA A 99 -14.73 15.07 -18.10
N LYS A 100 -15.77 15.17 -18.92
CA LYS A 100 -15.68 15.22 -20.39
C LYS A 100 -14.70 16.27 -20.89
N ARG A 101 -14.84 17.52 -20.46
CA ARG A 101 -13.96 18.62 -20.90
C ARG A 101 -12.50 18.44 -20.49
N ALA A 102 -12.28 17.88 -19.29
CA ALA A 102 -10.93 17.61 -18.81
C ALA A 102 -10.25 16.49 -19.61
N LEU A 103 -10.98 15.41 -19.88
CA LEU A 103 -10.48 14.29 -20.70
C LEU A 103 -10.20 14.69 -22.14
N GLU A 104 -11.11 15.42 -22.79
CA GLU A 104 -10.93 15.92 -24.14
C GLU A 104 -9.71 16.86 -24.27
N LYS A 105 -9.47 17.68 -23.25
CA LYS A 105 -8.28 18.56 -23.20
C LYS A 105 -6.97 17.77 -23.07
N GLU A 106 -6.99 16.63 -22.40
CA GLU A 106 -5.85 15.71 -22.28
C GLU A 106 -5.78 14.73 -23.47
N GLY A 107 -6.65 14.84 -24.46
CA GLY A 107 -6.67 13.98 -25.64
C GLY A 107 -7.24 12.58 -25.40
N VAL A 108 -7.95 12.37 -24.28
CA VAL A 108 -8.59 11.09 -23.96
C VAL A 108 -9.96 11.03 -24.60
N GLU A 109 -10.16 10.05 -25.49
CA GLU A 109 -11.40 9.83 -26.23
C GLU A 109 -12.10 8.55 -25.77
N LYS A 110 -13.44 8.58 -25.78
CA LYS A 110 -14.26 7.40 -25.49
C LYS A 110 -14.07 6.32 -26.55
N ASP A 111 -13.99 5.06 -26.14
CA ASP A 111 -13.83 3.87 -26.99
C ASP A 111 -12.56 3.82 -27.85
N ARG A 112 -11.66 4.78 -27.70
CA ARG A 112 -10.33 4.72 -28.33
C ARG A 112 -9.46 3.70 -27.61
N VAL A 113 -8.79 2.83 -28.37
CA VAL A 113 -7.81 1.89 -27.83
C VAL A 113 -6.44 2.56 -27.74
N TYR A 114 -5.87 2.63 -26.56
CA TYR A 114 -4.53 3.11 -26.25
C TYR A 114 -3.61 1.90 -26.12
N VAL A 115 -2.54 1.86 -26.90
CA VAL A 115 -1.61 0.72 -26.93
C VAL A 115 -0.28 1.11 -26.31
N SER A 116 0.26 0.23 -25.49
CA SER A 116 1.62 0.33 -24.97
C SER A 116 2.35 -0.99 -25.17
N GLU A 117 3.63 -0.91 -25.56
CA GLU A 117 4.48 -2.08 -25.74
C GLU A 117 5.83 -1.84 -25.08
N SER A 118 6.41 -2.89 -24.53
CA SER A 118 7.78 -2.84 -24.02
C SER A 118 8.50 -4.18 -24.21
N VAL A 119 9.81 -4.10 -24.37
CA VAL A 119 10.70 -5.26 -24.31
C VAL A 119 11.72 -5.00 -23.23
N SER A 120 11.85 -5.95 -22.32
CA SER A 120 12.78 -5.91 -21.21
C SER A 120 13.64 -7.16 -21.15
N GLU A 121 14.88 -7.02 -20.76
CA GLU A 121 15.70 -8.12 -20.23
C GLU A 121 15.55 -8.16 -18.72
N ILE A 122 15.22 -9.33 -18.20
CA ILE A 122 15.05 -9.55 -16.77
C ILE A 122 16.13 -10.47 -16.24
N LYS A 123 16.56 -10.25 -15.02
CA LYS A 123 17.46 -11.13 -14.28
C LYS A 123 16.96 -11.32 -12.87
N TYR A 124 16.74 -12.54 -12.50
CA TYR A 124 16.51 -12.95 -11.12
C TYR A 124 17.78 -13.55 -10.54
N THR A 125 18.08 -13.22 -9.31
CA THR A 125 19.14 -13.86 -8.53
C THR A 125 18.60 -14.14 -7.14
N ARG A 126 18.70 -15.37 -6.72
CA ARG A 126 18.33 -15.82 -5.39
C ARG A 126 19.01 -14.97 -4.30
N PRO A 127 18.34 -14.73 -3.18
CA PRO A 127 17.03 -15.25 -2.83
C PRO A 127 15.88 -14.30 -3.22
N ASN A 128 16.14 -13.04 -3.57
CA ASN A 128 15.07 -12.05 -3.71
C ASN A 128 15.44 -10.86 -4.61
N LYS A 129 16.55 -10.94 -5.34
CA LYS A 129 17.00 -9.85 -6.21
C LYS A 129 16.42 -10.03 -7.62
N PHE A 130 15.71 -8.98 -8.08
CA PHE A 130 15.13 -8.91 -9.41
C PHE A 130 15.57 -7.63 -10.12
N GLU A 131 16.15 -7.76 -11.29
CA GLU A 131 16.66 -6.66 -12.11
C GLU A 131 15.96 -6.67 -13.47
N GLU A 132 15.45 -5.52 -13.89
CA GLU A 132 14.82 -5.32 -15.19
C GLU A 132 15.56 -4.23 -15.95
N ASN A 133 15.97 -4.53 -17.18
CA ASN A 133 16.51 -3.57 -18.12
C ASN A 133 15.55 -3.42 -19.29
N VAL A 134 14.88 -2.28 -19.39
CA VAL A 134 13.91 -1.98 -20.44
C VAL A 134 14.66 -1.49 -21.69
N ILE A 135 14.63 -2.31 -22.75
CA ILE A 135 15.35 -2.08 -24.00
C ILE A 135 14.57 -1.19 -24.97
N SER A 136 13.26 -1.39 -25.01
CA SER A 136 12.38 -0.63 -25.91
C SER A 136 11.01 -0.40 -25.28
N ILE A 137 10.47 0.79 -25.55
CA ILE A 137 9.15 1.20 -25.10
C ILE A 137 8.44 1.91 -26.25
N TYR A 138 7.20 1.52 -26.50
CA TYR A 138 6.21 2.29 -27.22
C TYR A 138 5.05 2.59 -26.26
N SER A 139 4.65 3.84 -26.15
CA SER A 139 3.55 4.24 -25.27
C SER A 139 2.72 5.32 -25.93
N ASP A 140 1.41 5.10 -25.96
CA ASP A 140 0.41 6.09 -26.32
C ASP A 140 0.08 6.91 -25.06
N GLY A 141 0.73 8.07 -24.88
CA GLY A 141 0.55 8.96 -23.73
C GLY A 141 1.75 9.05 -22.79
N LYS A 142 1.61 9.88 -21.75
CA LYS A 142 2.72 10.24 -20.84
C LYS A 142 2.93 9.26 -19.67
N ASP A 143 2.04 8.28 -19.47
CA ASP A 143 2.05 7.44 -18.29
C ASP A 143 2.52 6.02 -18.60
N ASN A 144 3.77 5.73 -18.22
CA ASN A 144 4.44 4.45 -18.44
C ASN A 144 4.33 3.49 -17.26
N ASN A 145 3.48 3.75 -16.26
CA ASN A 145 3.54 3.08 -14.97
C ASN A 145 2.42 2.04 -14.71
N THR A 146 1.66 1.66 -15.72
CA THR A 146 0.49 0.77 -15.58
C THR A 146 0.76 -0.72 -15.79
N SER A 147 1.99 -1.17 -15.62
CA SER A 147 2.35 -2.57 -15.77
C SER A 147 1.86 -3.42 -14.59
N PRO A 148 1.21 -4.60 -14.82
CA PRO A 148 0.86 -5.56 -13.76
C PRO A 148 2.11 -6.31 -13.23
N ASN A 149 3.20 -5.58 -13.02
CA ASN A 149 4.50 -6.08 -12.60
C ASN A 149 4.45 -7.12 -11.46
N PRO A 150 3.62 -6.97 -10.40
CA PRO A 150 3.59 -7.96 -9.33
C PRO A 150 3.19 -9.36 -9.78
N PHE A 151 2.40 -9.50 -10.84
CA PHE A 151 1.97 -10.79 -11.38
C PHE A 151 2.92 -11.34 -12.44
N ILE A 152 3.63 -10.47 -13.16
CA ILE A 152 4.60 -10.89 -14.19
C ILE A 152 5.90 -11.35 -13.54
N TYR A 153 6.34 -10.61 -12.51
CA TYR A 153 7.62 -10.84 -11.83
C TYR A 153 7.49 -11.57 -10.50
N GLY A 154 6.26 -11.73 -9.98
CA GLY A 154 5.97 -12.56 -8.83
C GLY A 154 5.77 -14.02 -9.22
N SER A 155 5.79 -14.90 -8.25
CA SER A 155 5.57 -16.32 -8.46
C SER A 155 4.32 -16.80 -7.73
N PHE A 156 3.49 -17.61 -8.41
CA PHE A 156 2.37 -18.28 -7.73
C PHE A 156 2.82 -19.38 -6.74
N TYR A 157 4.12 -19.69 -6.71
CA TYR A 157 4.72 -20.51 -5.65
C TYR A 157 4.95 -19.71 -4.34
N GLU A 158 4.82 -18.40 -4.37
CA GLU A 158 4.84 -17.56 -3.15
C GLU A 158 3.52 -17.70 -2.38
N SER A 159 3.56 -17.38 -1.08
CA SER A 159 2.36 -17.42 -0.24
C SER A 159 1.31 -16.41 -0.65
N GLU A 160 1.73 -15.27 -1.19
CA GLU A 160 0.88 -14.17 -1.64
C GLU A 160 1.43 -13.56 -2.93
N ILE A 161 0.56 -13.27 -3.89
CA ILE A 161 0.91 -12.61 -5.14
C ILE A 161 -0.10 -11.51 -5.45
N GLY A 162 0.39 -10.30 -5.77
CA GLY A 162 -0.47 -9.15 -6.04
C GLY A 162 -1.50 -8.86 -4.93
N GLY A 163 -1.18 -9.19 -3.66
CA GLY A 163 -2.08 -9.06 -2.50
C GLY A 163 -3.22 -10.08 -2.47
N THR A 164 -3.09 -11.19 -3.20
CA THR A 164 -3.99 -12.36 -3.10
C THR A 164 -3.22 -13.55 -2.53
N ILE A 165 -3.93 -14.38 -1.75
CA ILE A 165 -3.36 -15.63 -1.22
C ILE A 165 -3.25 -16.63 -2.39
N SER A 166 -2.07 -17.15 -2.63
CA SER A 166 -1.86 -18.18 -3.64
C SER A 166 -2.55 -19.49 -3.25
N PRO A 167 -3.18 -20.21 -4.22
CA PRO A 167 -3.64 -21.58 -3.98
C PRO A 167 -2.54 -22.56 -3.59
N LEU A 168 -1.28 -22.23 -3.84
CA LEU A 168 -0.10 -22.98 -3.40
C LEU A 168 0.49 -22.49 -2.08
N SER A 169 -0.16 -21.54 -1.42
CA SER A 169 0.21 -21.07 -0.08
C SER A 169 0.06 -22.18 0.97
N PRO A 170 0.93 -22.27 1.97
CA PRO A 170 0.72 -23.16 3.13
C PRO A 170 -0.61 -22.96 3.85
N LYS A 171 -1.26 -21.79 3.68
CA LYS A 171 -2.56 -21.44 4.24
C LYS A 171 -3.73 -21.77 3.31
N ALA A 172 -3.49 -22.30 2.11
CA ALA A 172 -4.47 -22.43 1.03
C ALA A 172 -5.75 -23.17 1.47
N PHE A 173 -5.65 -24.25 2.23
CA PHE A 173 -6.82 -25.01 2.70
C PHE A 173 -7.75 -24.24 3.64
N SER A 174 -7.26 -23.19 4.28
CA SER A 174 -8.09 -22.28 5.07
C SER A 174 -8.86 -21.28 4.22
N TYR A 175 -8.39 -21.02 2.99
CA TYR A 175 -8.98 -20.04 2.07
C TYR A 175 -9.78 -20.66 0.96
N TYR A 176 -9.41 -21.87 0.49
CA TYR A 176 -9.94 -22.52 -0.70
C TYR A 176 -10.55 -23.88 -0.43
N ARG A 177 -11.45 -24.27 -1.32
CA ARG A 177 -11.89 -25.63 -1.57
C ARG A 177 -11.35 -26.04 -2.92
N PHE A 178 -10.98 -27.30 -3.05
CA PHE A 178 -10.42 -27.87 -4.27
C PHE A 178 -11.33 -28.98 -4.75
N GLU A 179 -11.55 -29.07 -6.06
CA GLU A 179 -12.37 -30.06 -6.74
C GLU A 179 -11.61 -30.58 -7.95
N TYR A 180 -11.47 -31.89 -8.07
CA TYR A 180 -10.79 -32.52 -9.18
C TYR A 180 -11.69 -32.54 -10.41
N LEU A 181 -11.22 -32.00 -11.55
CA LEU A 181 -11.93 -31.91 -12.79
C LEU A 181 -11.49 -32.92 -13.83
N GLY A 182 -10.50 -33.78 -13.52
CA GLY A 182 -9.95 -34.78 -14.43
C GLY A 182 -8.50 -34.52 -14.80
N THR A 183 -7.96 -35.42 -15.62
CA THR A 183 -6.57 -35.35 -16.11
C THR A 183 -6.57 -35.22 -17.63
N PHE A 184 -5.58 -34.53 -18.15
CA PHE A 184 -5.27 -34.49 -19.58
C PHE A 184 -3.78 -34.71 -19.79
N LYS A 185 -3.42 -35.10 -21.01
CA LYS A 185 -2.03 -35.28 -21.40
C LYS A 185 -1.54 -34.10 -22.23
N ASP A 186 -0.41 -33.52 -21.85
CA ASP A 186 0.29 -32.55 -22.67
C ASP A 186 1.72 -33.06 -22.95
N ARG A 187 1.97 -33.42 -24.21
CA ARG A 187 3.18 -34.14 -24.62
C ARG A 187 3.36 -35.46 -23.84
N GLU A 188 4.43 -35.55 -23.07
CA GLU A 188 4.75 -36.73 -22.20
C GLU A 188 4.16 -36.56 -20.78
N TYR A 189 3.69 -35.36 -20.43
CA TYR A 189 3.25 -35.03 -19.08
C TYR A 189 1.76 -35.33 -18.88
N GLU A 190 1.44 -35.95 -17.76
CA GLU A 190 0.08 -36.00 -17.25
C GLU A 190 -0.21 -34.77 -16.39
N VAL A 191 -1.34 -34.13 -16.61
CA VAL A 191 -1.69 -32.88 -15.98
C VAL A 191 -3.07 -32.99 -15.34
N SER A 192 -3.12 -32.83 -14.03
CA SER A 192 -4.35 -32.80 -13.26
C SER A 192 -4.97 -31.40 -13.25
N ARG A 193 -6.24 -31.32 -13.63
CA ARG A 193 -7.04 -30.09 -13.62
C ARG A 193 -7.85 -29.98 -12.35
N ILE A 194 -7.62 -28.88 -11.61
CA ILE A 194 -8.19 -28.65 -10.29
C ILE A 194 -8.93 -27.32 -10.28
N LYS A 195 -10.18 -27.34 -9.87
CA LYS A 195 -10.97 -26.15 -9.62
C LYS A 195 -10.67 -25.62 -8.23
N VAL A 196 -10.42 -24.31 -8.18
CA VAL A 196 -10.12 -23.55 -6.97
C VAL A 196 -11.31 -22.65 -6.67
N THR A 197 -11.97 -22.90 -5.55
CA THR A 197 -13.14 -22.12 -5.12
C THR A 197 -12.85 -21.51 -3.75
N PRO A 198 -12.93 -20.18 -3.57
CA PRO A 198 -12.70 -19.58 -2.27
C PRO A 198 -13.79 -19.98 -1.28
N ARG A 199 -13.40 -20.35 -0.06
CA ARG A 199 -14.35 -20.61 1.05
C ARG A 199 -15.18 -19.38 1.40
N SER A 200 -14.64 -18.22 1.09
CA SER A 200 -15.28 -16.93 1.25
C SER A 200 -14.74 -15.97 0.20
N ARG A 201 -15.58 -15.50 -0.71
CA ARG A 201 -15.22 -14.50 -1.72
C ARG A 201 -14.72 -13.22 -1.04
N GLY A 202 -13.69 -12.60 -1.58
CA GLY A 202 -13.08 -11.39 -1.04
C GLY A 202 -12.00 -10.88 -1.99
N ASP A 203 -11.42 -9.74 -1.64
CA ASP A 203 -10.41 -9.05 -2.44
C ASP A 203 -9.00 -9.66 -2.37
N ASN A 204 -8.81 -10.67 -1.53
CA ASN A 204 -7.52 -11.33 -1.31
C ASN A 204 -7.53 -12.82 -1.70
N VAL A 205 -8.49 -13.28 -2.48
CA VAL A 205 -8.61 -14.67 -2.94
C VAL A 205 -8.84 -14.72 -4.44
N VAL A 206 -8.54 -15.86 -5.03
CA VAL A 206 -8.79 -16.17 -6.45
C VAL A 206 -9.86 -17.25 -6.60
N GLU A 207 -10.52 -17.31 -7.73
CA GLU A 207 -11.46 -18.35 -8.12
C GLU A 207 -11.15 -18.78 -9.56
N GLY A 208 -11.15 -20.08 -9.87
CA GLY A 208 -10.89 -20.56 -11.23
C GLY A 208 -10.29 -21.95 -11.25
N THR A 209 -9.32 -22.18 -12.12
CA THR A 209 -8.64 -23.47 -12.28
C THR A 209 -7.14 -23.35 -12.21
N ILE A 210 -6.50 -24.36 -11.63
CA ILE A 210 -5.06 -24.58 -11.66
C ILE A 210 -4.81 -25.99 -12.23
N ASN A 211 -3.87 -26.08 -13.16
CA ASN A 211 -3.43 -27.33 -13.74
C ASN A 211 -2.06 -27.67 -13.20
N ILE A 212 -1.92 -28.85 -12.60
CA ILE A 212 -0.71 -29.34 -11.94
C ILE A 212 -0.14 -30.53 -12.71
N VAL A 213 1.14 -30.48 -13.03
CA VAL A 213 1.87 -31.56 -13.66
C VAL A 213 2.04 -32.70 -12.66
N GLU A 214 1.59 -33.89 -13.02
CA GLU A 214 1.71 -35.09 -12.17
C GLU A 214 3.20 -35.44 -11.97
N ASN A 215 3.52 -36.05 -10.84
CA ASN A 215 4.84 -36.41 -10.36
C ASN A 215 5.80 -35.24 -10.10
N TRP A 216 5.71 -34.16 -10.87
CA TRP A 216 6.51 -32.94 -10.69
C TRP A 216 5.88 -31.97 -9.71
N TRP A 217 4.56 -31.99 -9.59
CA TRP A 217 3.75 -31.13 -8.73
C TRP A 217 4.01 -29.65 -9.01
N SER A 218 4.42 -29.35 -10.24
CA SER A 218 4.62 -27.99 -10.73
C SER A 218 3.36 -27.43 -11.40
N ILE A 219 3.30 -26.13 -11.54
CA ILE A 219 2.24 -25.46 -12.29
C ILE A 219 2.43 -25.71 -13.78
N HIS A 220 1.40 -26.22 -14.48
CA HIS A 220 1.30 -26.24 -15.93
C HIS A 220 0.67 -24.94 -16.45
N SER A 221 -0.49 -24.59 -15.91
CA SER A 221 -1.19 -23.37 -16.28
C SER A 221 -2.21 -23.00 -15.21
N LEU A 222 -2.66 -21.75 -15.24
CA LEU A 222 -3.69 -21.26 -14.35
C LEU A 222 -4.62 -20.29 -15.07
N ASP A 223 -5.87 -20.29 -14.62
CA ASP A 223 -6.93 -19.40 -15.07
C ASP A 223 -7.70 -18.95 -13.84
N PHE A 224 -7.43 -17.74 -13.37
CA PHE A 224 -7.99 -17.20 -12.15
C PHE A 224 -8.72 -15.90 -12.35
N LYS A 225 -9.81 -15.75 -11.60
CA LYS A 225 -10.53 -14.50 -11.42
C LYS A 225 -10.36 -14.02 -9.99
N THR A 226 -10.11 -12.73 -9.83
CA THR A 226 -10.13 -12.05 -8.54
C THR A 226 -10.83 -10.70 -8.66
N THR A 227 -11.29 -10.15 -7.55
CA THR A 227 -11.93 -8.84 -7.53
C THR A 227 -11.24 -8.00 -6.47
N LYS A 228 -10.78 -6.79 -6.82
CA LYS A 228 -10.19 -5.83 -5.88
C LYS A 228 -10.90 -4.50 -5.98
N TYR A 229 -11.42 -4.02 -4.87
CA TYR A 229 -12.15 -2.74 -4.81
C TYR A 229 -13.27 -2.64 -5.84
N GLY A 230 -13.98 -3.75 -6.12
CA GLY A 230 -15.04 -3.80 -7.12
C GLY A 230 -14.58 -3.87 -8.57
N ILE A 231 -13.28 -3.97 -8.82
CA ILE A 231 -12.68 -4.15 -10.15
C ILE A 231 -12.40 -5.64 -10.34
N GLY A 232 -12.86 -6.20 -11.46
CA GLY A 232 -12.61 -7.59 -11.84
C GLY A 232 -11.26 -7.75 -12.54
N PHE A 233 -10.50 -8.78 -12.17
CA PHE A 233 -9.23 -9.17 -12.77
C PHE A 233 -9.30 -10.62 -13.21
N LEU A 234 -9.00 -10.89 -14.47
CA LEU A 234 -8.77 -12.23 -15.01
C LEU A 234 -7.28 -12.41 -15.22
N VAL A 235 -6.73 -13.49 -14.72
CA VAL A 235 -5.29 -13.82 -14.76
C VAL A 235 -5.13 -15.20 -15.36
N ASN A 236 -4.54 -15.28 -16.55
CA ASN A 236 -4.16 -16.53 -17.19
C ASN A 236 -2.65 -16.60 -17.26
N SER A 237 -2.07 -17.75 -16.95
CA SER A 237 -0.63 -17.98 -17.13
C SER A 237 -0.40 -19.40 -17.63
N VAL A 238 0.58 -19.54 -18.51
CA VAL A 238 1.03 -20.82 -19.06
C VAL A 238 2.50 -20.98 -18.71
N TYR A 239 2.85 -22.16 -18.24
CA TYR A 239 4.21 -22.58 -17.92
C TYR A 239 4.68 -23.62 -18.92
N ALA A 240 5.97 -23.70 -19.14
CA ALA A 240 6.59 -24.73 -19.96
C ALA A 240 7.86 -25.25 -19.30
N PRO A 241 8.25 -26.51 -19.58
CA PRO A 241 9.56 -27.02 -19.18
C PRO A 241 10.63 -26.32 -20.02
N ILE A 242 11.57 -25.67 -19.34
CA ILE A 242 12.77 -25.08 -19.91
C ILE A 242 13.92 -26.12 -19.81
N GLU A 243 15.16 -25.73 -20.02
CA GLU A 243 16.33 -26.56 -19.78
C GLU A 243 16.21 -27.31 -18.44
N ASP A 244 16.74 -28.54 -18.39
CA ASP A 244 16.66 -29.41 -17.21
C ASP A 244 15.25 -29.64 -16.66
N LYS A 245 14.23 -29.49 -17.52
CA LYS A 245 12.82 -29.73 -17.20
C LYS A 245 12.26 -28.86 -16.07
N VAL A 246 12.85 -27.71 -15.84
CA VAL A 246 12.35 -26.69 -14.88
C VAL A 246 11.16 -25.94 -15.48
N TRP A 247 10.01 -26.00 -14.79
CA TRP A 247 8.79 -25.35 -15.25
C TRP A 247 8.77 -23.85 -14.91
N LEU A 248 8.81 -22.99 -15.95
CA LEU A 248 8.78 -21.53 -15.81
C LEU A 248 7.64 -20.92 -16.63
N PRO A 249 7.13 -19.75 -16.23
CA PRO A 249 6.06 -19.10 -16.95
C PRO A 249 6.55 -18.57 -18.31
N ILE A 250 5.82 -18.86 -19.38
CA ILE A 250 6.12 -18.38 -20.73
C ILE A 250 5.13 -17.33 -21.21
N SER A 251 3.95 -17.27 -20.60
CA SER A 251 2.93 -16.30 -20.97
C SER A 251 2.07 -15.91 -19.79
N PHE A 252 1.76 -14.61 -19.70
CA PHE A 252 0.75 -14.06 -18.81
C PHE A 252 -0.24 -13.22 -19.59
N ARG A 253 -1.53 -13.39 -19.29
CA ARG A 253 -2.59 -12.54 -19.80
C ARG A 253 -3.40 -12.01 -18.62
N PHE A 254 -3.63 -10.70 -18.64
CA PHE A 254 -4.51 -10.02 -17.71
C PHE A 254 -5.62 -9.32 -18.46
N THR A 255 -6.83 -9.43 -17.96
CA THR A 255 -7.95 -8.60 -18.38
C THR A 255 -8.51 -7.93 -17.14
N VAL A 256 -8.72 -6.63 -17.23
CA VAL A 256 -9.24 -5.79 -16.15
C VAL A 256 -10.45 -5.06 -16.67
N ASP A 257 -11.60 -5.31 -16.08
CA ASP A 257 -12.84 -4.62 -16.35
C ASP A 257 -13.28 -3.88 -15.08
N GLY A 258 -13.47 -2.59 -15.16
CA GLY A 258 -13.75 -1.78 -13.99
C GLY A 258 -14.75 -0.65 -14.22
N LYS A 259 -15.53 -0.38 -13.15
CA LYS A 259 -16.36 0.81 -13.04
C LYS A 259 -16.03 1.51 -11.73
N VAL A 260 -15.48 2.73 -11.82
CA VAL A 260 -14.99 3.50 -10.67
C VAL A 260 -15.41 4.96 -10.81
N PHE A 261 -16.23 5.48 -9.87
CA PHE A 261 -16.72 6.86 -9.89
C PHE A 261 -17.38 7.29 -11.21
N GLY A 262 -18.06 6.34 -11.88
CA GLY A 262 -18.70 6.59 -13.17
C GLY A 262 -17.77 6.48 -14.38
N PHE A 263 -16.47 6.22 -14.19
CA PHE A 263 -15.57 5.83 -15.26
C PHE A 263 -15.67 4.33 -15.48
N GLU A 264 -15.90 3.93 -16.73
CA GLU A 264 -15.89 2.52 -17.14
C GLU A 264 -14.71 2.30 -18.08
N PHE A 265 -13.90 1.27 -17.80
CA PHE A 265 -12.70 0.99 -18.56
C PHE A 265 -12.47 -0.52 -18.70
N GLU A 266 -11.86 -0.86 -19.84
CA GLU A 266 -11.34 -2.19 -20.12
C GLU A 266 -9.84 -2.09 -20.36
N TYR A 267 -9.08 -3.00 -19.80
CA TYR A 267 -7.64 -3.08 -19.99
C TYR A 267 -7.20 -4.53 -20.21
N LYS A 268 -6.52 -4.79 -21.33
CA LYS A 268 -5.96 -6.09 -21.68
C LYS A 268 -4.45 -6.01 -21.66
N TYR A 269 -3.84 -6.98 -21.07
CA TYR A 269 -2.42 -7.04 -20.90
C TYR A 269 -1.90 -8.42 -21.24
N LEU A 270 -0.85 -8.49 -22.03
CA LEU A 270 -0.18 -9.70 -22.44
C LEU A 270 1.31 -9.55 -22.15
N ALA A 271 1.90 -10.53 -21.45
CA ALA A 271 3.34 -10.68 -21.35
C ALA A 271 3.74 -12.03 -21.97
N SER A 272 4.77 -12.02 -22.81
CA SER A 272 5.43 -13.21 -23.34
C SER A 272 6.87 -13.25 -22.86
N ILE A 273 7.30 -14.36 -22.32
CA ILE A 273 8.63 -14.55 -21.76
C ILE A 273 9.34 -15.61 -22.58
N SER A 274 10.53 -15.29 -23.06
CA SER A 274 11.34 -16.11 -23.92
C SER A 274 12.83 -16.04 -23.54
N ASP A 275 13.66 -16.79 -24.26
CA ASP A 275 15.11 -16.75 -24.17
C ASP A 275 15.63 -16.98 -22.74
N TYR A 276 15.00 -17.90 -22.01
CA TYR A 276 15.44 -18.28 -20.68
C TYR A 276 16.86 -18.83 -20.69
N LYS A 277 17.71 -18.27 -19.82
CA LYS A 277 19.02 -18.80 -19.45
C LYS A 277 18.98 -19.05 -17.96
N ILE A 278 18.94 -20.31 -17.57
CA ILE A 278 18.80 -20.72 -16.17
C ILE A 278 20.14 -21.17 -15.61
N GLN A 279 20.30 -20.99 -14.31
CA GLN A 279 21.37 -21.55 -13.52
C GLN A 279 20.73 -22.29 -12.35
N LEU A 280 20.91 -23.59 -12.30
CA LEU A 280 20.38 -24.44 -11.23
C LEU A 280 21.04 -24.10 -9.91
N ASN A 281 20.31 -24.26 -8.83
CA ASN A 281 20.85 -24.18 -7.49
C ASN A 281 21.56 -25.50 -7.14
N PRO A 282 22.89 -25.55 -7.09
CA PRO A 282 23.63 -26.80 -6.89
C PRO A 282 23.42 -27.39 -5.49
N GLU A 283 22.98 -26.55 -4.52
CA GLU A 283 22.75 -26.98 -3.14
C GLU A 283 21.38 -27.65 -2.94
N LEU A 284 20.42 -27.36 -3.83
CA LEU A 284 19.05 -27.78 -3.66
C LEU A 284 18.49 -28.59 -4.83
N TYR A 285 19.09 -28.51 -6.01
CA TYR A 285 18.55 -29.15 -7.20
C TYR A 285 18.65 -30.68 -7.11
N VAL A 286 17.52 -31.33 -7.29
CA VAL A 286 17.38 -32.78 -7.44
C VAL A 286 16.48 -33.04 -8.64
N GLU A 287 16.78 -34.07 -9.45
CA GLU A 287 15.94 -34.45 -10.57
C GLU A 287 14.49 -34.63 -10.09
N PRO A 288 13.49 -33.90 -10.68
CA PRO A 288 12.11 -33.94 -10.19
C PRO A 288 11.50 -35.34 -10.13
N GLU A 289 11.89 -36.22 -11.03
CA GLU A 289 11.43 -37.61 -11.06
C GLU A 289 11.89 -38.41 -9.83
N GLN A 290 13.00 -38.04 -9.21
CA GLN A 290 13.53 -38.64 -7.99
C GLN A 290 12.88 -38.08 -6.72
N MET A 291 12.13 -37.01 -6.84
CA MET A 291 11.54 -36.29 -5.72
C MET A 291 10.09 -36.71 -5.50
N GLU A 292 9.88 -37.81 -4.83
CA GLU A 292 8.54 -38.27 -4.49
C GLU A 292 8.12 -37.73 -3.11
N VAL A 293 6.96 -37.06 -3.07
CA VAL A 293 6.37 -36.55 -1.83
C VAL A 293 5.15 -37.34 -1.46
N VAL A 294 5.19 -38.02 -0.34
CA VAL A 294 4.09 -38.81 0.21
C VAL A 294 3.09 -37.93 0.96
N ASP A 295 1.79 -38.17 0.72
CA ASP A 295 0.73 -37.52 1.51
C ASP A 295 0.41 -38.32 2.77
N GLU A 296 0.97 -37.89 3.90
CA GLU A 296 0.76 -38.52 5.21
C GLU A 296 -0.70 -38.62 5.65
N THR A 297 -1.60 -37.85 5.03
CA THR A 297 -3.01 -37.89 5.44
C THR A 297 -3.76 -39.12 4.87
N LEU A 298 -3.26 -39.71 3.80
CA LEU A 298 -3.80 -40.93 3.21
C LEU A 298 -3.20 -42.21 3.80
N GLU A 299 -1.97 -42.15 4.28
CA GLU A 299 -1.24 -43.30 4.84
C GLU A 299 -1.03 -43.16 6.36
N LYS A 300 -2.12 -42.97 7.11
CA LYS A 300 -2.08 -42.79 8.57
C LYS A 300 -1.32 -43.87 9.35
N GLU A 301 -1.24 -45.08 8.84
CA GLU A 301 -0.52 -46.18 9.50
C GLU A 301 0.99 -46.08 9.25
N HIS A 302 1.43 -45.74 8.04
CA HIS A 302 2.82 -45.50 7.70
C HIS A 302 3.36 -44.23 8.36
N ALA A 303 2.57 -43.13 8.37
CA ALA A 303 2.94 -41.86 8.98
C ALA A 303 3.24 -41.99 10.48
N LYS A 304 2.49 -42.82 11.22
CA LYS A 304 2.76 -43.08 12.66
C LYS A 304 4.07 -43.82 12.91
N GLN A 305 4.52 -44.65 11.99
CA GLN A 305 5.81 -45.33 12.09
C GLN A 305 6.98 -44.41 11.75
N ILE A 306 6.76 -43.46 10.82
CA ILE A 306 7.75 -42.45 10.41
C ILE A 306 7.86 -41.35 11.49
N GLU A 307 6.77 -40.86 12.07
CA GLU A 307 6.78 -39.84 13.12
C GLU A 307 7.57 -40.24 14.38
N LYS A 308 7.62 -41.54 14.72
CA LYS A 308 8.37 -42.02 15.88
C LYS A 308 9.89 -42.09 15.68
N LYS A 309 10.40 -41.94 14.47
CA LYS A 309 11.82 -42.17 14.13
C LYS A 309 12.64 -40.91 13.84
N PHE A 310 12.04 -39.73 13.56
CA PHE A 310 12.81 -38.66 12.94
C PHE A 310 12.55 -37.26 13.47
N ASP A 311 13.44 -36.83 14.35
CA ASP A 311 13.76 -35.41 14.59
C ASP A 311 15.03 -35.10 13.74
N MET A 312 14.89 -35.20 12.40
CA MET A 312 16.04 -35.02 11.48
C MET A 312 16.33 -33.53 11.26
N LYS A 313 17.64 -33.20 11.26
CA LYS A 313 18.12 -31.87 10.87
C LYS A 313 17.98 -31.65 9.36
N GLY A 314 17.95 -30.37 8.90
CA GLY A 314 17.76 -30.02 7.50
C GLY A 314 18.77 -30.68 6.54
N ASP A 315 20.06 -30.77 6.94
CA ASP A 315 21.11 -31.39 6.16
C ASP A 315 20.90 -32.91 5.91
N GLU A 316 20.33 -33.61 6.89
CA GLU A 316 20.01 -35.05 6.75
C GLU A 316 18.79 -35.24 5.83
N LEU A 317 17.84 -34.29 5.83
CA LEU A 317 16.71 -34.31 4.92
C LEU A 317 17.14 -34.02 3.47
N GLN A 318 18.12 -33.12 3.27
CA GLN A 318 18.71 -32.82 1.97
C GLN A 318 19.41 -34.07 1.38
N GLN A 319 20.24 -34.75 2.15
CA GLN A 319 20.91 -36.00 1.71
C GLN A 319 19.88 -37.08 1.38
N ARG A 320 18.78 -37.16 2.11
CA ARG A 320 17.71 -38.11 1.84
C ARG A 320 17.01 -37.81 0.53
N LEU A 321 16.75 -36.52 0.25
CA LEU A 321 16.18 -36.08 -1.01
C LEU A 321 17.09 -36.43 -2.19
N GLU A 322 18.38 -36.14 -2.09
CA GLU A 322 19.38 -36.44 -3.11
C GLU A 322 19.56 -37.96 -3.35
N SER A 323 19.30 -38.75 -2.33
CA SER A 323 19.35 -40.22 -2.46
C SER A 323 18.08 -40.84 -3.11
N GLY A 324 17.14 -40.04 -3.57
CA GLY A 324 15.91 -40.50 -4.20
C GLY A 324 14.94 -41.26 -3.25
N LYS A 325 15.08 -41.08 -1.94
CA LYS A 325 14.18 -41.69 -0.96
C LYS A 325 12.92 -40.83 -0.81
N GLU A 326 11.80 -41.52 -0.64
CA GLU A 326 10.51 -40.84 -0.32
C GLU A 326 10.67 -39.96 0.90
N ILE A 327 10.14 -38.74 0.79
CA ILE A 327 10.05 -37.77 1.88
C ILE A 327 8.61 -37.39 2.13
N THR A 328 8.28 -37.16 3.39
CA THR A 328 6.94 -36.72 3.75
C THR A 328 6.79 -35.21 3.49
N ARG A 329 5.54 -34.78 3.29
CA ARG A 329 5.19 -33.34 3.17
C ARG A 329 5.73 -32.51 4.34
N LYS A 330 5.71 -33.07 5.56
CA LYS A 330 6.18 -32.41 6.77
C LYS A 330 7.70 -32.24 6.76
N GLU A 331 8.44 -33.29 6.40
CA GLU A 331 9.88 -33.27 6.25
C GLU A 331 10.35 -32.25 5.21
N LEU A 332 9.75 -32.27 4.02
CA LEU A 332 10.04 -31.27 2.97
C LEU A 332 9.79 -29.83 3.44
N LYS A 333 8.68 -29.60 4.14
CA LYS A 333 8.37 -28.27 4.68
C LYS A 333 9.39 -27.82 5.73
N ILE A 334 9.86 -28.70 6.59
CA ILE A 334 10.88 -28.40 7.60
C ILE A 334 12.20 -28.06 6.89
N MET A 335 12.66 -28.92 5.96
CA MET A 335 13.85 -28.69 5.17
C MET A 335 13.85 -27.33 4.47
N MET A 336 12.78 -27.05 3.73
CA MET A 336 12.66 -25.78 3.01
C MET A 336 12.64 -24.57 3.94
N LYS A 337 12.01 -24.68 5.11
CA LYS A 337 11.99 -23.61 6.11
C LYS A 337 13.36 -23.36 6.72
N GLU A 338 14.11 -24.40 6.99
CA GLU A 338 15.48 -24.27 7.50
C GLU A 338 16.42 -23.70 6.45
N TYR A 339 16.31 -24.19 5.22
CA TYR A 339 17.04 -23.68 4.07
C TYR A 339 16.79 -22.17 3.87
N GLU A 340 15.54 -21.75 3.78
CA GLU A 340 15.18 -20.32 3.69
C GLU A 340 15.74 -19.49 4.86
N LYS A 341 15.71 -20.04 6.06
CA LYS A 341 16.25 -19.36 7.24
C LYS A 341 17.77 -19.20 7.20
N GLN A 342 18.49 -20.20 6.71
CA GLN A 342 19.94 -20.14 6.53
C GLN A 342 20.31 -19.15 5.43
N GLU A 343 19.62 -19.21 4.30
CA GLU A 343 19.81 -18.32 3.17
C GLU A 343 19.56 -16.84 3.55
N LEU A 344 18.49 -16.56 4.27
CA LEU A 344 18.20 -15.22 4.77
C LEU A 344 19.26 -14.70 5.76
N LYS A 345 19.89 -15.60 6.53
CA LYS A 345 20.98 -15.21 7.45
C LYS A 345 22.30 -14.92 6.75
N GLN A 346 22.52 -15.53 5.60
CA GLN A 346 23.77 -15.35 4.82
C GLN A 346 23.73 -14.10 3.91
N GLN A 347 22.56 -13.43 3.80
CA GLN A 347 22.45 -12.19 3.05
C GLN A 347 23.19 -11.05 3.73
N ASP A 348 23.75 -10.15 2.93
CA ASP A 348 24.33 -8.88 3.42
C ASP A 348 23.29 -8.02 4.17
N GLU A 349 22.00 -8.12 3.78
CA GLU A 349 20.87 -7.40 4.36
C GLU A 349 19.73 -8.38 4.67
N PRO A 350 19.80 -9.16 5.77
CA PRO A 350 18.81 -10.21 6.09
C PRO A 350 17.37 -9.69 6.31
N GLU A 351 17.22 -8.40 6.64
CA GLU A 351 15.92 -7.75 6.80
C GLU A 351 15.23 -7.40 5.48
N VAL A 352 15.93 -7.50 4.34
CA VAL A 352 15.35 -7.20 3.01
C VAL A 352 14.63 -8.43 2.47
N ILE A 353 13.31 -8.34 2.33
CA ILE A 353 12.46 -9.44 1.85
C ILE A 353 12.29 -9.48 0.32
N SER A 354 12.54 -8.37 -0.37
CA SER A 354 12.57 -8.30 -1.83
C SER A 354 13.40 -7.11 -2.30
N ASN A 355 14.12 -7.28 -3.40
CA ASN A 355 14.95 -6.25 -4.01
C ASN A 355 14.66 -6.20 -5.51
N TYR A 356 13.93 -5.16 -5.93
CA TYR A 356 13.57 -4.93 -7.32
C TYR A 356 14.23 -3.65 -7.82
N SER A 357 14.90 -3.74 -8.95
CA SER A 357 15.44 -2.58 -9.66
C SER A 357 15.06 -2.61 -11.12
N HIS A 358 14.74 -1.46 -11.68
CA HIS A 358 14.49 -1.30 -13.10
C HIS A 358 15.31 -0.15 -13.67
N LYS A 359 15.83 -0.34 -14.87
CA LYS A 359 16.56 0.64 -15.65
C LYS A 359 15.92 0.74 -17.04
N ILE A 360 15.89 1.93 -17.61
CA ILE A 360 15.42 2.16 -18.98
C ILE A 360 16.64 2.60 -19.80
N ASP A 361 16.87 1.95 -20.91
CA ASP A 361 17.94 2.29 -21.83
C ASP A 361 17.68 3.67 -22.50
N SER A 362 18.71 4.45 -22.72
CA SER A 362 18.60 5.80 -23.27
C SER A 362 17.98 5.87 -24.69
N GLY A 363 18.02 4.76 -25.41
CA GLY A 363 17.42 4.58 -26.73
C GLY A 363 16.05 3.88 -26.72
N ALA A 364 15.50 3.55 -25.56
CA ALA A 364 14.29 2.72 -25.45
C ALA A 364 13.07 3.30 -26.21
N TYR A 365 12.91 4.60 -26.19
CA TYR A 365 11.80 5.30 -26.86
C TYR A 365 12.04 5.61 -28.34
N LYS A 366 13.20 5.26 -28.91
CA LYS A 366 13.59 5.62 -30.29
C LYS A 366 13.38 4.51 -31.32
N LYS A 367 12.67 3.44 -30.95
CA LYS A 367 12.43 2.29 -31.83
C LYS A 367 11.28 2.59 -32.80
N ASP A 368 11.50 2.27 -34.06
CA ASP A 368 10.54 2.49 -35.15
C ASP A 368 9.53 1.33 -35.31
N SER A 369 8.59 1.50 -36.24
CA SER A 369 7.55 0.50 -36.52
C SER A 369 8.13 -0.80 -37.09
N ALA A 370 9.25 -0.74 -37.85
CA ALA A 370 9.92 -1.91 -38.38
C ALA A 370 10.51 -2.78 -37.28
N TYR A 371 11.15 -2.16 -36.30
CA TYR A 371 11.61 -2.87 -35.09
C TYR A 371 10.46 -3.60 -34.37
N TRP A 372 9.32 -2.90 -34.14
CA TRP A 372 8.18 -3.48 -33.46
C TRP A 372 7.54 -4.62 -34.25
N ALA A 373 7.50 -4.55 -35.58
CA ALA A 373 7.00 -5.64 -36.42
C ALA A 373 7.81 -6.92 -36.26
N ILE A 374 9.12 -6.82 -36.05
CA ILE A 374 10.03 -7.96 -35.86
C ILE A 374 9.90 -8.55 -34.44
N VAL A 375 9.79 -7.68 -33.45
CA VAL A 375 9.90 -8.10 -32.03
C VAL A 375 8.58 -8.58 -31.46
N ARG A 376 7.44 -8.24 -32.05
CA ARG A 376 6.10 -8.68 -31.57
C ARG A 376 5.91 -10.19 -31.70
N PRO A 377 5.72 -10.91 -30.60
CA PRO A 377 5.37 -12.32 -30.70
C PRO A 377 3.90 -12.53 -31.12
N ILE A 378 3.05 -11.51 -31.02
CA ILE A 378 1.63 -11.52 -31.38
C ILE A 378 1.29 -10.25 -32.16
N PRO A 379 0.68 -10.35 -33.36
CA PRO A 379 0.31 -9.19 -34.16
C PRO A 379 -0.73 -8.33 -33.44
N LEU A 380 -0.80 -7.07 -33.83
CA LEU A 380 -1.83 -6.14 -33.35
C LEU A 380 -3.19 -6.51 -33.94
N THR A 381 -4.24 -6.33 -33.16
CA THR A 381 -5.62 -6.42 -33.64
C THR A 381 -5.96 -5.19 -34.51
N ILE A 382 -7.04 -5.26 -35.28
CA ILE A 382 -7.50 -4.13 -36.14
C ILE A 382 -7.78 -2.87 -35.27
N GLU A 383 -8.32 -3.03 -34.07
CA GLU A 383 -8.59 -1.93 -33.14
C GLU A 383 -7.29 -1.32 -32.58
N GLU A 384 -6.33 -2.17 -32.24
CA GLU A 384 -5.00 -1.75 -31.78
C GLU A 384 -4.24 -1.02 -32.89
N ILE A 385 -4.30 -1.50 -34.15
CA ILE A 385 -3.69 -0.83 -35.32
C ILE A 385 -4.29 0.56 -35.54
N LYS A 386 -5.61 0.70 -35.43
CA LYS A 386 -6.28 2.01 -35.55
C LYS A 386 -5.82 2.97 -34.42
N GLY A 387 -5.71 2.47 -33.18
CA GLY A 387 -5.18 3.23 -32.06
C GLY A 387 -3.75 3.69 -32.31
N TYR A 388 -2.91 2.79 -32.78
CA TYR A 388 -1.49 3.02 -33.07
C TYR A 388 -1.30 4.13 -34.14
N HIS A 389 -1.99 4.02 -35.29
CA HIS A 389 -1.91 5.03 -36.36
C HIS A 389 -2.42 6.41 -35.90
N LYS A 390 -3.44 6.45 -35.04
CA LYS A 390 -3.95 7.73 -34.54
C LYS A 390 -2.94 8.39 -33.60
N THR A 391 -2.23 7.63 -32.81
CA THR A 391 -1.16 8.12 -31.94
C THR A 391 0.01 8.68 -32.76
N ASP A 392 0.46 7.94 -33.74
CA ASP A 392 1.55 8.40 -34.64
C ASP A 392 1.19 9.70 -35.35
N SER A 393 -0.06 9.80 -35.81
CA SER A 393 -0.56 11.02 -36.47
C SER A 393 -0.61 12.22 -35.51
N LEU A 394 -1.03 12.01 -34.24
CA LEU A 394 -1.05 13.08 -33.24
C LEU A 394 0.37 13.49 -32.83
N ALA A 395 1.28 12.54 -32.66
CA ALA A 395 2.68 12.78 -32.35
C ALA A 395 3.37 13.58 -33.51
N GLU A 396 3.03 13.27 -34.74
CA GLU A 396 3.53 14.02 -35.91
C GLU A 396 2.98 15.46 -35.96
N ILE A 397 1.72 15.66 -35.61
CA ILE A 397 1.10 16.99 -35.49
C ILE A 397 1.75 17.80 -34.37
N GLU A 398 2.00 17.19 -33.21
CA GLU A 398 2.70 17.84 -32.10
C GLU A 398 4.15 18.19 -32.50
N ARG A 399 4.88 17.26 -33.13
CA ARG A 399 6.24 17.50 -33.61
C ARG A 399 6.29 18.67 -34.63
N LYS A 400 5.35 18.72 -35.59
CA LYS A 400 5.24 19.83 -36.54
C LYS A 400 4.88 21.17 -35.87
N LYS A 401 4.09 21.15 -34.82
CA LYS A 401 3.82 22.33 -33.97
C LYS A 401 5.08 22.78 -33.23
N ASP A 402 5.83 21.85 -32.66
CA ASP A 402 7.07 22.13 -31.93
C ASP A 402 8.19 22.61 -32.89
N GLU A 403 8.28 22.05 -34.10
CA GLU A 403 9.21 22.48 -35.13
C GLU A 403 8.84 23.86 -35.74
N GLY A 404 7.54 24.19 -35.82
CA GLY A 404 7.04 25.51 -36.19
C GLY A 404 7.19 26.58 -35.11
N ASP A 405 7.35 26.17 -33.84
CA ASP A 405 7.42 27.02 -32.66
C ASP A 405 8.84 27.08 -32.05
N THR A 406 9.88 26.91 -32.89
CA THR A 406 11.31 26.98 -32.50
C THR A 406 11.72 28.31 -31.86
N LEU A 407 10.81 29.26 -31.72
CA LEU A 407 10.96 30.51 -30.97
C LEU A 407 10.24 30.49 -29.60
N LYS A 408 9.51 29.42 -29.25
CA LYS A 408 8.95 29.24 -27.94
C LYS A 408 9.74 28.13 -27.24
N GLN A 409 10.94 28.46 -26.74
CA GLN A 409 11.46 27.85 -25.49
C GLN A 409 10.26 27.62 -24.56
N SER A 410 10.16 26.45 -23.96
CA SER A 410 9.13 26.13 -22.97
C SER A 410 8.79 27.38 -22.16
N LYS A 411 7.72 28.08 -22.52
CA LYS A 411 7.24 29.18 -21.73
C LYS A 411 6.84 28.57 -20.40
N HIS A 412 7.74 28.66 -19.42
CA HIS A 412 7.32 28.60 -18.06
C HIS A 412 6.11 29.53 -17.98
N LYS A 413 4.96 28.97 -17.63
CA LYS A 413 3.73 29.73 -17.43
C LYS A 413 4.11 30.92 -16.55
N GLY A 414 4.14 32.12 -17.14
CA GLY A 414 4.53 33.32 -16.39
C GLY A 414 3.50 33.56 -15.30
N PHE A 415 3.92 34.24 -14.22
CA PHE A 415 3.02 34.67 -13.15
C PHE A 415 1.80 35.39 -13.74
N GLN A 416 0.62 34.97 -13.34
CA GLN A 416 -0.64 35.63 -13.64
C GLN A 416 -1.23 36.18 -12.34
N PRO A 417 -1.82 37.41 -12.32
CA PRO A 417 -2.39 37.98 -11.10
C PRO A 417 -3.40 37.08 -10.40
N TRP A 418 -4.13 36.26 -11.12
CA TRP A 418 -5.11 35.29 -10.60
C TRP A 418 -4.47 34.16 -9.82
N ASP A 419 -3.18 33.86 -10.03
CA ASP A 419 -2.46 32.83 -9.32
C ASP A 419 -2.34 33.15 -7.80
N ILE A 420 -2.46 34.43 -7.44
CA ILE A 420 -2.55 34.87 -6.03
C ILE A 420 -3.83 34.34 -5.38
N LEU A 421 -4.93 34.25 -6.13
CA LEU A 421 -6.26 33.83 -5.60
C LEU A 421 -6.50 32.33 -5.75
N ILE A 422 -5.97 31.70 -6.81
CA ILE A 422 -6.24 30.30 -7.11
C ILE A 422 -5.12 29.40 -6.60
N GLY A 423 -3.92 29.96 -6.47
CA GLY A 423 -2.69 29.22 -6.22
C GLY A 423 -2.10 28.69 -7.54
N ASP A 424 -0.80 28.59 -7.60
CA ASP A 424 -0.07 27.94 -8.72
C ASP A 424 1.32 27.47 -8.28
N HIS A 425 1.94 26.66 -9.11
CA HIS A 425 3.27 26.09 -8.90
C HIS A 425 4.22 26.51 -10.01
N TYR A 426 5.35 27.09 -9.61
CA TYR A 426 6.39 27.60 -10.51
C TYR A 426 7.68 26.82 -10.31
N GLN A 427 8.25 26.34 -11.40
CA GLN A 427 9.58 25.78 -11.38
C GLN A 427 10.59 26.88 -11.59
N TRP A 428 11.41 27.16 -10.58
CA TRP A 428 12.40 28.23 -10.57
C TRP A 428 13.81 27.63 -10.72
N GLY A 429 14.17 27.26 -11.97
CA GLY A 429 15.40 26.54 -12.27
C GLY A 429 15.24 25.01 -12.23
N LYS A 430 16.35 24.26 -12.37
CA LYS A 430 16.34 22.80 -12.46
C LYS A 430 15.99 22.08 -11.13
N HIS A 431 16.22 22.71 -9.99
CA HIS A 431 16.18 22.07 -8.67
C HIS A 431 15.40 22.86 -7.63
N SER A 432 14.77 23.95 -8.01
CA SER A 432 13.99 24.78 -7.12
C SER A 432 12.58 24.98 -7.64
N ASN A 433 11.64 25.11 -6.72
CA ASN A 433 10.24 25.36 -6.99
C ASN A 433 9.70 26.41 -6.05
N PHE A 434 8.78 27.21 -6.56
CA PHE A 434 8.01 28.16 -5.77
C PHE A 434 6.53 27.85 -5.95
N GLN A 435 5.79 27.83 -4.86
CA GLN A 435 4.38 27.53 -4.85
C GLN A 435 3.61 28.62 -4.10
N ILE A 436 2.60 29.14 -4.75
CA ILE A 436 1.55 29.95 -4.14
C ILE A 436 0.42 28.99 -3.79
N HIS A 437 0.10 28.82 -2.52
CA HIS A 437 -1.03 27.99 -2.10
C HIS A 437 -2.33 28.76 -2.28
N THR A 438 -3.40 28.07 -2.62
CA THR A 438 -4.75 28.66 -2.60
C THR A 438 -5.00 29.26 -1.22
N PRO A 439 -5.47 30.51 -1.13
CA PRO A 439 -5.80 31.12 0.15
C PRO A 439 -6.79 30.26 0.92
N GLY A 440 -6.47 30.00 2.17
CA GLY A 440 -7.35 29.34 3.14
C GLY A 440 -8.05 30.37 4.03
N GLY A 441 -9.03 29.90 4.78
CA GLY A 441 -9.70 30.75 5.76
C GLY A 441 -10.78 29.95 6.48
N GLY A 442 -11.48 30.64 7.37
CA GLY A 442 -12.54 30.04 8.16
C GLY A 442 -13.17 31.05 9.11
N PHE A 443 -13.92 30.49 10.03
CA PHE A 443 -14.58 31.24 11.08
C PHE A 443 -14.39 30.55 12.43
N ASN A 444 -14.12 31.32 13.45
CA ASN A 444 -14.22 30.94 14.87
C ASN A 444 -14.64 32.16 15.72
N THR A 445 -15.07 31.92 16.92
CA THR A 445 -15.61 32.98 17.80
C THR A 445 -14.54 33.99 18.28
N VAL A 446 -13.27 33.63 18.21
CA VAL A 446 -12.15 34.50 18.64
C VAL A 446 -11.72 35.48 17.55
N ASP A 447 -11.48 34.97 16.35
CA ASP A 447 -10.98 35.78 15.23
C ASP A 447 -12.10 36.33 14.35
N GLY A 448 -13.36 35.84 14.51
CA GLY A 448 -14.39 36.01 13.51
C GLY A 448 -14.01 35.30 12.24
N PHE A 449 -14.26 35.89 11.09
CA PHE A 449 -13.67 35.43 9.84
C PHE A 449 -12.17 35.68 9.86
N TYR A 450 -11.42 34.76 9.24
CA TYR A 450 -9.99 34.94 9.06
C TYR A 450 -9.54 34.39 7.71
N LEU A 451 -8.45 34.99 7.20
CA LEU A 451 -7.79 34.60 5.96
C LEU A 451 -6.40 34.08 6.28
N VAL A 452 -6.00 32.98 5.63
CA VAL A 452 -4.63 32.43 5.72
C VAL A 452 -4.03 32.39 4.33
N TYR A 453 -2.82 32.92 4.20
CA TYR A 453 -2.06 32.93 2.98
C TYR A 453 -0.71 32.25 3.18
N LYS A 454 -0.39 31.28 2.33
CA LYS A 454 0.80 30.45 2.47
C LYS A 454 1.60 30.44 1.16
N LEU A 455 2.89 30.64 1.27
CA LEU A 455 3.84 30.50 0.18
C LEU A 455 4.82 29.38 0.53
N SER A 456 5.40 28.73 -0.48
CA SER A 456 6.46 27.73 -0.25
C SER A 456 7.54 27.87 -1.30
N TYR A 457 8.80 27.88 -0.84
CA TYR A 457 9.97 27.81 -1.69
C TYR A 457 10.77 26.56 -1.36
N GLY A 458 11.00 25.71 -2.34
CA GLY A 458 11.69 24.44 -2.16
C GLY A 458 12.94 24.34 -3.04
N VAL A 459 14.02 23.79 -2.48
CA VAL A 459 15.25 23.49 -3.21
C VAL A 459 15.67 22.06 -2.91
N VAL A 460 16.01 21.30 -3.95
CA VAL A 460 16.57 19.95 -3.82
C VAL A 460 18.05 20.01 -4.16
N PHE A 461 18.90 19.71 -3.20
CA PHE A 461 20.34 19.66 -3.39
C PHE A 461 20.75 18.40 -4.17
N GLN A 462 21.80 18.49 -4.96
CA GLN A 462 22.35 17.37 -5.75
C GLN A 462 23.30 16.48 -4.93
N ASP A 463 23.09 16.38 -3.63
CA ASP A 463 23.86 15.47 -2.79
C ASP A 463 23.35 14.02 -2.91
N THR A 464 24.14 13.07 -2.46
CA THR A 464 23.82 11.62 -2.46
C THR A 464 22.55 11.32 -1.67
N ASN A 465 22.21 12.17 -0.71
CA ASN A 465 21.03 12.02 0.15
C ASN A 465 19.79 12.76 -0.39
N LYS A 466 19.89 13.49 -1.53
CA LYS A 466 18.83 14.33 -2.10
C LYS A 466 18.18 15.21 -1.02
N THR A 467 19.01 15.93 -0.30
CA THR A 467 18.58 16.85 0.77
C THR A 467 17.67 17.92 0.20
N ARG A 468 16.55 18.17 0.85
CA ARG A 468 15.56 19.16 0.44
C ARG A 468 15.44 20.23 1.52
N LEU A 469 15.59 21.50 1.11
CA LEU A 469 15.24 22.66 1.91
C LEU A 469 13.89 23.18 1.46
N THR A 470 12.99 23.44 2.41
CA THR A 470 11.69 24.07 2.15
C THR A 470 11.52 25.24 3.11
N ILE A 471 11.18 26.41 2.60
CA ILE A 471 10.89 27.63 3.36
C ILE A 471 9.44 28.00 3.11
N THR A 472 8.66 28.14 4.18
CA THR A 472 7.21 28.31 4.09
C THR A 472 6.75 29.43 5.02
N PRO A 473 6.72 30.70 4.55
CA PRO A 473 6.02 31.76 5.25
C PRO A 473 4.52 31.54 5.22
N THR A 474 3.86 31.72 6.34
CA THR A 474 2.41 31.67 6.51
C THR A 474 1.94 32.96 7.15
N PHE A 475 0.93 33.57 6.57
CA PHE A 475 0.33 34.84 7.04
C PHE A 475 -1.14 34.57 7.38
N ARG A 476 -1.62 35.24 8.42
CA ARG A 476 -3.00 35.15 8.88
C ARG A 476 -3.50 36.55 9.26
N TYR A 477 -4.70 36.89 8.82
CA TYR A 477 -5.42 38.06 9.25
C TYR A 477 -6.77 37.67 9.85
N ALA A 478 -7.03 38.09 11.06
CA ALA A 478 -8.26 37.86 11.83
C ALA A 478 -9.09 39.15 11.82
N PHE A 479 -10.25 39.10 11.17
CA PHE A 479 -11.02 40.33 10.92
C PHE A 479 -11.64 40.95 12.17
N ASN A 480 -12.25 40.17 13.05
CA ASN A 480 -12.87 40.69 14.26
C ASN A 480 -11.86 41.10 15.35
N ARG A 481 -10.67 40.50 15.33
CA ARG A 481 -9.55 40.90 16.20
C ARG A 481 -8.68 42.03 15.63
N GLU A 482 -8.88 42.36 14.36
CA GLU A 482 -8.01 43.28 13.61
C GLU A 482 -6.51 42.97 13.78
N SER A 483 -6.19 41.65 13.81
CA SER A 483 -4.87 41.16 14.15
C SER A 483 -4.21 40.46 12.96
N PHE A 484 -3.02 40.93 12.63
CA PHE A 484 -2.13 40.25 11.68
C PHE A 484 -1.13 39.40 12.43
N SER A 485 -0.98 38.14 12.00
CA SER A 485 -0.03 37.20 12.54
C SER A 485 0.63 36.40 11.41
N GLY A 486 1.76 35.82 11.70
CA GLY A 486 2.45 34.97 10.72
C GLY A 486 3.66 34.27 11.33
N HIS A 487 4.11 33.24 10.66
CA HIS A 487 5.29 32.48 11.04
C HIS A 487 6.08 32.01 9.82
N LEU A 488 7.33 31.68 10.03
CA LEU A 488 8.24 31.18 9.00
C LEU A 488 8.74 29.78 9.38
N LEU A 489 8.26 28.79 8.67
CA LEU A 489 8.74 27.42 8.78
C LEU A 489 9.88 27.17 7.78
N THR A 490 11.03 26.78 8.27
CA THR A 490 12.17 26.30 7.48
C THR A 490 12.42 24.83 7.80
N GLU A 491 12.32 23.98 6.79
CA GLU A 491 12.54 22.54 6.93
C GLU A 491 13.69 22.08 6.03
N LEU A 492 14.68 21.43 6.64
CA LEU A 492 15.76 20.74 5.95
C LEU A 492 15.60 19.22 6.16
N ARG A 493 15.26 18.50 5.10
CA ARG A 493 14.99 17.07 5.15
C ARG A 493 15.97 16.29 4.29
N SER A 494 16.60 15.30 4.89
CA SER A 494 17.48 14.33 4.26
C SER A 494 17.02 12.90 4.56
N LYS A 495 17.58 11.88 3.91
CA LYS A 495 17.32 10.48 4.25
C LYS A 495 17.67 10.12 5.70
N LYS A 496 18.68 10.77 6.28
CA LYS A 496 19.22 10.45 7.61
C LYS A 496 18.72 11.35 8.71
N TYR A 497 18.32 12.59 8.38
CA TYR A 497 17.91 13.57 9.38
C TYR A 497 16.80 14.50 8.85
N GLN A 498 16.08 15.08 9.77
CA GLN A 498 15.11 16.14 9.54
C GLN A 498 15.36 17.24 10.56
N PHE A 499 15.47 18.46 10.10
CA PHE A 499 15.61 19.66 10.92
C PHE A 499 14.48 20.61 10.56
N LYS A 500 13.80 21.19 11.56
CA LYS A 500 12.78 22.21 11.37
C LYS A 500 13.07 23.36 12.32
N LEU A 501 12.98 24.56 11.79
CA LEU A 501 12.97 25.81 12.54
C LEU A 501 11.70 26.55 12.15
N ASP A 502 10.86 26.83 13.12
CA ASP A 502 9.60 27.56 12.94
C ASP A 502 9.53 28.72 13.95
N GLY A 503 9.12 29.90 13.53
CA GLY A 503 9.03 31.02 14.44
C GLY A 503 8.17 32.15 13.92
N GLY A 504 7.59 32.88 14.85
CA GLY A 504 6.71 34.00 14.57
C GLY A 504 5.65 34.20 15.63
N ARG A 505 4.55 34.85 15.24
CA ARG A 505 3.32 34.97 16.04
C ARG A 505 2.18 34.22 15.36
N TYR A 506 1.55 33.30 16.10
CA TYR A 506 0.45 32.53 15.53
C TYR A 506 -0.51 31.99 16.61
N VAL A 507 -1.70 31.61 16.21
CA VAL A 507 -2.67 30.95 17.07
C VAL A 507 -2.45 29.43 17.13
N GLN A 508 -2.63 28.84 18.31
CA GLN A 508 -2.46 27.40 18.57
C GLN A 508 -3.67 26.88 19.33
N GLN A 509 -4.12 25.64 19.02
CA GLN A 509 -5.06 24.93 19.87
C GLN A 509 -4.40 24.57 21.21
N TYR A 510 -5.19 24.52 22.30
CA TYR A 510 -4.66 24.07 23.61
C TYR A 510 -4.11 22.65 23.55
N ASN A 511 -4.74 21.75 22.78
CA ASN A 511 -4.16 20.47 22.44
C ASN A 511 -3.19 20.63 21.27
N PRO A 512 -1.88 20.40 21.46
CA PRO A 512 -0.86 20.61 20.42
C PRO A 512 -1.00 19.63 19.24
N ASP A 513 -1.71 18.51 19.39
CA ASP A 513 -1.99 17.56 18.31
C ASP A 513 -3.09 18.07 17.33
N ASN A 514 -3.64 19.28 17.58
CA ASN A 514 -4.62 19.97 16.74
C ASN A 514 -5.79 19.05 16.27
N PRO A 515 -6.57 18.48 17.21
CA PRO A 515 -7.57 17.47 16.90
C PRO A 515 -8.72 17.98 16.02
N ILE A 516 -8.94 19.29 15.96
CA ILE A 516 -10.06 19.89 15.24
C ILE A 516 -9.56 20.63 14.01
N TRP A 517 -10.00 20.19 12.85
CA TRP A 517 -9.65 20.91 11.61
C TRP A 517 -10.39 22.26 11.54
N PRO A 518 -9.73 23.33 11.11
CA PRO A 518 -10.32 24.65 11.01
C PRO A 518 -11.62 24.69 10.23
N ILE A 519 -11.73 23.93 9.13
CA ILE A 519 -12.95 23.85 8.32
C ILE A 519 -14.11 23.19 9.08
N VAL A 520 -13.80 22.17 9.88
CA VAL A 520 -14.80 21.49 10.72
C VAL A 520 -15.30 22.43 11.82
N ASN A 521 -14.38 23.16 12.48
CA ASN A 521 -14.76 24.15 13.47
C ASN A 521 -15.59 25.28 12.84
N THR A 522 -15.23 25.74 11.65
CA THR A 522 -16.03 26.75 10.91
C THR A 522 -17.47 26.27 10.71
N PHE A 523 -17.63 25.00 10.27
CA PHE A 523 -18.94 24.40 10.09
C PHE A 523 -19.71 24.28 11.42
N THR A 524 -19.08 23.71 12.45
CA THR A 524 -19.74 23.53 13.75
C THR A 524 -20.11 24.86 14.43
N THR A 525 -19.27 25.87 14.25
CA THR A 525 -19.52 27.21 14.79
C THR A 525 -20.66 27.90 14.06
N LEU A 526 -20.60 28.00 12.73
CA LEU A 526 -21.59 28.74 11.94
C LEU A 526 -22.96 28.07 11.86
N PHE A 527 -23.02 26.75 11.80
CA PHE A 527 -24.25 25.99 11.54
C PHE A 527 -24.80 25.24 12.76
N LEU A 528 -23.94 24.89 13.73
CA LEU A 528 -24.34 24.12 14.91
C LEU A 528 -24.18 24.92 16.22
N GLU A 529 -23.72 26.17 16.14
CA GLU A 529 -23.48 27.07 17.28
C GLU A 529 -22.51 26.48 18.33
N LYS A 530 -21.56 25.67 17.88
CA LYS A 530 -20.57 25.00 18.73
C LYS A 530 -19.14 25.39 18.35
N ASN A 531 -18.53 26.30 19.14
CA ASN A 531 -17.11 26.62 19.04
C ASN A 531 -16.31 25.63 19.85
N LEU A 532 -15.93 24.53 19.24
CA LEU A 532 -15.20 23.42 19.89
C LEU A 532 -13.69 23.64 19.93
N MET A 533 -13.15 24.37 18.97
CA MET A 533 -11.71 24.64 18.86
C MET A 533 -11.31 25.81 19.77
N LYS A 534 -10.72 25.49 20.91
CA LYS A 534 -10.20 26.49 21.85
C LYS A 534 -8.76 26.80 21.50
N ILE A 535 -8.44 28.11 21.37
CA ILE A 535 -7.15 28.58 20.87
C ILE A 535 -6.54 29.65 21.79
N TYR A 536 -5.24 29.72 21.79
CA TYR A 536 -4.45 30.80 22.41
C TYR A 536 -3.44 31.36 21.39
N GLU A 537 -2.91 32.54 21.61
CA GLU A 537 -1.86 33.13 20.78
C GLU A 537 -0.49 32.90 21.40
N ARG A 538 0.50 32.67 20.55
CA ARG A 538 1.89 32.54 20.97
C ARG A 538 2.84 33.31 20.04
N ASP A 539 3.80 34.00 20.61
CA ASP A 539 5.05 34.35 19.95
C ASP A 539 6.03 33.21 20.23
N PHE A 540 6.66 32.67 19.20
CA PHE A 540 7.38 31.41 19.41
C PHE A 540 8.59 31.22 18.50
N VAL A 541 9.51 30.38 18.97
CA VAL A 541 10.61 29.79 18.19
C VAL A 541 10.68 28.32 18.56
N ASP A 542 10.35 27.46 17.58
CA ASP A 542 10.37 26.01 17.70
C ASP A 542 11.51 25.43 16.88
N LEU A 543 12.34 24.61 17.50
CA LEU A 543 13.43 23.87 16.90
C LEU A 543 13.13 22.37 17.01
N TYR A 544 13.12 21.66 15.91
CA TYR A 544 12.97 20.21 15.88
C TYR A 544 14.11 19.56 15.12
N TYR A 545 14.71 18.54 15.70
CA TYR A 545 15.71 17.73 15.04
C TYR A 545 15.42 16.24 15.24
N ARG A 546 15.41 15.49 14.14
CA ARG A 546 15.30 14.02 14.15
C ARG A 546 16.46 13.43 13.38
N ARG A 547 17.03 12.34 13.90
CA ARG A 547 18.10 11.59 13.25
C ARG A 547 17.78 10.10 13.30
N ASN A 548 17.82 9.45 12.14
CA ASN A 548 17.81 8.01 12.06
C ASN A 548 19.23 7.49 12.31
N LEU A 549 19.44 6.86 13.47
CA LEU A 549 20.74 6.30 13.85
C LEU A 549 21.06 5.08 12.99
N ASN A 550 20.04 4.25 12.77
CA ASN A 550 20.04 3.11 11.87
C ASN A 550 18.58 2.91 11.35
N PRO A 551 18.31 1.93 10.49
CA PRO A 551 16.95 1.68 10.00
C PRO A 551 15.91 1.36 11.08
N PHE A 552 16.32 0.90 12.24
CA PHE A 552 15.44 0.45 13.32
C PHE A 552 15.25 1.46 14.44
N VAL A 553 16.16 2.42 14.58
CA VAL A 553 16.20 3.36 15.70
C VAL A 553 16.32 4.79 15.20
N SER A 554 15.40 5.64 15.62
CA SER A 554 15.50 7.08 15.44
C SER A 554 15.40 7.82 16.78
N VAL A 555 16.16 8.88 16.89
CA VAL A 555 16.11 9.81 18.01
C VAL A 555 15.63 11.17 17.53
N TYR A 556 14.89 11.87 18.36
CA TYR A 556 14.44 13.23 18.06
C TYR A 556 14.51 14.10 19.31
N THR A 557 14.64 15.39 19.06
CA THR A 557 14.53 16.40 20.10
C THR A 557 13.76 17.60 19.55
N SER A 558 12.99 18.23 20.40
CA SER A 558 12.28 19.47 20.12
C SER A 558 12.52 20.46 21.25
N TRP A 559 12.82 21.69 20.88
CA TRP A 559 13.02 22.80 21.82
C TRP A 559 12.10 23.92 21.39
N SER A 560 11.37 24.47 22.34
CA SER A 560 10.38 25.49 22.07
C SER A 560 10.46 26.57 23.13
N TRP A 561 10.74 27.81 22.69
CA TRP A 561 10.49 29.01 23.47
C TRP A 561 9.23 29.68 22.97
N MET A 562 8.34 30.08 23.86
CA MET A 562 7.10 30.75 23.49
C MET A 562 6.61 31.69 24.57
N LYS A 563 6.07 32.82 24.13
CA LYS A 563 5.31 33.73 24.95
C LYS A 563 3.82 33.53 24.67
N ARG A 564 3.04 33.11 25.66
CA ARG A 564 1.66 32.66 25.54
C ARG A 564 0.69 33.74 26.04
N ARG A 565 -0.40 33.96 25.26
CA ARG A 565 -1.47 34.91 25.59
C ARG A 565 -2.81 34.24 25.45
N GLU A 566 -3.66 34.46 26.45
CA GLU A 566 -5.06 34.01 26.40
C GLU A 566 -5.84 34.82 25.38
N LEU A 567 -6.79 34.19 24.69
CA LEU A 567 -7.68 34.84 23.74
C LEU A 567 -9.14 34.64 24.16
N PHE A 568 -9.97 35.65 23.86
CA PHE A 568 -11.38 35.68 24.20
C PHE A 568 -12.25 35.73 22.95
N ASN A 569 -13.55 35.35 23.07
CA ASN A 569 -14.51 35.49 21.99
C ASN A 569 -14.69 36.96 21.62
N ASN A 570 -14.66 37.26 20.32
CA ASN A 570 -14.89 38.63 19.78
C ASN A 570 -15.98 38.65 18.70
N SER A 571 -16.68 37.52 18.51
CA SER A 571 -17.76 37.42 17.51
C SER A 571 -18.87 36.49 17.98
N ASP A 572 -20.10 36.97 17.85
CA ASP A 572 -21.31 36.22 18.12
C ASP A 572 -22.05 35.88 16.81
N PHE A 573 -21.40 36.07 15.68
CA PHE A 573 -22.00 35.86 14.36
C PHE A 573 -22.34 34.38 14.14
N LYS A 574 -23.60 34.13 13.72
CA LYS A 574 -24.15 32.79 13.42
C LYS A 574 -24.82 32.84 12.05
N LEU A 575 -24.77 31.78 11.29
CA LEU A 575 -25.53 31.61 10.04
C LEU A 575 -26.93 31.04 10.31
N ILE A 576 -27.01 30.10 11.24
CA ILE A 576 -28.26 29.52 11.72
C ILE A 576 -28.36 29.89 13.20
N ASN A 577 -29.46 30.46 13.60
CA ASN A 577 -29.72 30.77 15.00
C ASN A 577 -30.66 29.71 15.58
N ASN A 578 -30.17 28.93 16.51
CA ASN A 578 -30.97 27.99 17.29
C ASN A 578 -31.38 28.71 18.59
N ASN A 579 -32.67 29.01 18.74
CA ASN A 579 -33.18 29.76 19.89
C ASN A 579 -32.95 29.08 21.24
N ASP A 580 -32.55 27.82 21.25
CA ASP A 580 -32.25 27.07 22.48
C ASP A 580 -30.79 27.29 22.98
N ILE A 581 -29.95 27.99 22.20
CA ILE A 581 -28.54 28.25 22.55
C ILE A 581 -28.34 29.77 22.59
N GLU A 582 -28.20 30.35 23.80
CA GLU A 582 -28.10 31.80 23.96
C GLU A 582 -26.80 32.38 23.44
N ASP A 583 -25.64 31.79 23.83
CA ASP A 583 -24.30 32.28 23.51
C ASP A 583 -23.27 31.14 23.24
N TYR A 584 -22.20 31.47 22.53
CA TYR A 584 -21.07 30.59 22.37
C TYR A 584 -20.34 30.32 23.70
N THR A 585 -19.93 29.10 23.93
CA THR A 585 -19.07 28.75 25.07
C THR A 585 -17.78 29.57 25.05
N PRO A 586 -17.28 30.05 26.23
CA PRO A 586 -16.01 30.75 26.32
C PRO A 586 -14.86 30.03 25.59
N ASN A 587 -13.86 30.77 25.11
CA ASN A 587 -12.70 30.19 24.47
C ASN A 587 -11.74 29.50 25.47
N ARG A 588 -12.20 29.19 26.66
CA ARG A 588 -11.49 28.39 27.67
C ARG A 588 -11.89 26.93 27.60
N PRO A 589 -10.92 25.99 27.58
CA PRO A 589 -11.24 24.59 27.75
C PRO A 589 -11.92 24.28 29.08
N VAL A 590 -12.81 23.28 29.09
CA VAL A 590 -13.40 22.75 30.32
C VAL A 590 -12.62 21.51 30.73
N ASN A 591 -12.20 21.43 32.00
CA ASN A 591 -11.44 20.29 32.51
C ASN A 591 -11.85 19.94 33.93
N LEU A 592 -11.90 18.66 34.29
CA LEU A 592 -12.29 18.19 35.62
C LEU A 592 -11.17 18.24 36.66
N GLU A 593 -9.91 18.18 36.23
CA GLU A 593 -8.74 18.28 37.12
C GLU A 593 -8.37 19.73 37.40
N SER A 594 -8.52 20.63 36.39
CA SER A 594 -8.26 22.05 36.50
C SER A 594 -9.51 22.87 36.09
N PRO A 595 -10.41 23.17 37.03
CA PRO A 595 -11.67 23.90 36.72
C PRO A 595 -11.43 25.27 36.13
N ASP A 596 -10.36 25.98 36.52
CA ASP A 596 -9.92 27.22 35.87
C ASP A 596 -8.75 26.94 34.93
N THR A 597 -8.99 27.01 33.65
CA THR A 597 -7.99 26.82 32.58
C THR A 597 -7.48 28.14 32.03
N GLY A 598 -7.89 29.28 32.58
CA GLY A 598 -7.39 30.60 32.26
C GLY A 598 -5.93 30.77 32.70
N PHE A 599 -5.20 31.67 32.04
CA PHE A 599 -3.82 31.88 32.34
C PHE A 599 -3.39 33.33 32.04
N PRO A 600 -2.47 33.92 32.84
CA PRO A 600 -1.85 35.20 32.52
C PRO A 600 -0.87 35.05 31.36
N GLU A 601 -0.53 36.19 30.75
CA GLU A 601 0.59 36.20 29.79
C GLU A 601 1.87 35.72 30.50
N HIS A 602 2.56 34.76 29.89
CA HIS A 602 3.77 34.19 30.46
C HIS A 602 4.70 33.63 29.38
N ASP A 603 5.95 33.46 29.73
CA ASP A 603 6.96 32.82 28.90
C ASP A 603 7.09 31.34 29.26
N ALA A 604 7.32 30.49 28.28
CA ALA A 604 7.55 29.04 28.47
C ALA A 604 8.74 28.59 27.62
N PHE A 605 9.65 27.86 28.22
CA PHE A 605 10.72 27.16 27.52
C PHE A 605 10.63 25.68 27.83
N THR A 606 10.41 24.86 26.77
CA THR A 606 10.22 23.42 26.91
C THR A 606 11.18 22.65 26.00
N GLY A 607 11.63 21.51 26.47
CA GLY A 607 12.43 20.57 25.70
C GLY A 607 11.82 19.16 25.69
N VAL A 608 11.88 18.50 24.56
CA VAL A 608 11.48 17.10 24.38
C VAL A 608 12.67 16.33 23.84
N VAL A 609 12.91 15.15 24.40
CA VAL A 609 13.84 14.15 23.87
C VAL A 609 13.11 12.84 23.76
N GLY A 610 13.18 12.23 22.58
CA GLY A 610 12.48 10.97 22.35
C GLY A 610 13.31 9.99 21.51
N ILE A 611 13.01 8.72 21.69
CA ILE A 611 13.53 7.61 20.90
C ILE A 611 12.39 6.76 20.41
N THR A 612 12.46 6.37 19.13
CA THR A 612 11.56 5.38 18.55
C THR A 612 12.35 4.20 18.01
N THR A 613 11.86 3.00 18.22
CA THR A 613 12.51 1.78 17.73
C THR A 613 11.50 0.78 17.19
N SER A 614 11.83 0.16 16.04
CA SER A 614 11.11 -0.93 15.41
C SER A 614 12.07 -2.10 15.16
N PRO A 615 12.38 -2.91 16.20
CA PRO A 615 13.54 -3.81 16.21
C PRO A 615 13.46 -4.95 15.19
N TRP A 616 12.27 -5.33 14.74
CA TRP A 616 12.07 -6.42 13.77
C TRP A 616 11.58 -5.93 12.41
N LEU A 617 11.82 -4.64 12.11
CA LEU A 617 11.40 -4.01 10.86
C LEU A 617 12.05 -4.72 9.68
N LYS A 618 11.23 -5.04 8.67
CA LYS A 618 11.67 -5.59 7.39
C LYS A 618 11.48 -4.58 6.28
N PHE A 619 12.23 -4.76 5.20
CA PHE A 619 12.25 -3.84 4.08
C PHE A 619 11.97 -4.53 2.77
N ARG A 620 11.44 -3.76 1.82
CA ARG A 620 11.50 -4.03 0.38
C ARG A 620 12.42 -2.99 -0.23
N ILE A 621 13.27 -3.39 -1.15
CA ILE A 621 14.05 -2.44 -1.94
C ILE A 621 13.37 -2.29 -3.30
N ARG A 622 13.10 -1.06 -3.69
CA ARG A 622 12.59 -0.72 -5.00
C ARG A 622 13.43 0.40 -5.61
N ASN A 623 14.10 0.10 -6.74
CA ASN A 623 15.03 1.04 -7.41
C ASN A 623 16.06 1.67 -6.44
N GLY A 624 16.63 0.83 -5.56
CA GLY A 624 17.61 1.27 -4.56
C GLY A 624 17.03 2.06 -3.38
N ARG A 625 15.69 2.15 -3.25
CA ARG A 625 15.01 2.75 -2.10
C ARG A 625 14.47 1.66 -1.20
N LYS A 626 14.80 1.71 0.09
CA LYS A 626 14.20 0.84 1.10
C LYS A 626 12.81 1.37 1.46
N GLU A 627 11.81 0.51 1.33
CA GLU A 627 10.42 0.75 1.76
C GLU A 627 10.13 -0.13 2.97
N GLU A 628 9.61 0.47 4.02
CA GLU A 628 9.35 -0.23 5.29
C GLU A 628 8.11 -1.14 5.18
N VAL A 629 8.22 -2.33 5.77
CA VAL A 629 7.08 -3.26 5.93
C VAL A 629 6.55 -3.15 7.35
N ASN A 630 5.68 -2.18 7.59
CA ASN A 630 5.21 -1.77 8.92
C ASN A 630 4.52 -2.88 9.73
N THR A 631 3.98 -3.91 9.07
CA THR A 631 3.37 -5.07 9.73
C THR A 631 4.38 -6.08 10.28
N SER A 632 5.67 -5.88 10.05
CA SER A 632 6.73 -6.81 10.47
C SER A 632 7.21 -6.57 11.91
N SER A 633 7.02 -5.37 12.45
CA SER A 633 7.53 -4.98 13.77
C SER A 633 6.60 -4.03 14.50
N PRO A 634 6.41 -4.17 15.83
CA PRO A 634 5.88 -3.09 16.63
C PRO A 634 6.87 -1.91 16.66
N THR A 635 6.32 -0.73 16.82
CA THR A 635 7.08 0.50 17.07
C THR A 635 6.93 0.87 18.54
N PHE A 636 8.06 0.96 19.23
CA PHE A 636 8.14 1.42 20.62
C PHE A 636 8.60 2.89 20.63
N MET A 637 8.05 3.66 21.53
CA MET A 637 8.40 5.07 21.75
C MET A 637 8.69 5.30 23.24
N LEU A 638 9.75 6.03 23.53
CA LEU A 638 10.05 6.61 24.85
C LEU A 638 10.28 8.09 24.65
N GLU A 639 9.58 8.92 25.41
CA GLU A 639 9.68 10.37 25.34
C GLU A 639 9.78 10.98 26.73
N TYR A 640 10.67 11.96 26.88
CA TYR A 640 10.78 12.80 28.04
C TYR A 640 10.59 14.26 27.64
N LYS A 641 9.59 14.92 28.24
CA LYS A 641 9.31 16.36 28.04
C LYS A 641 9.60 17.11 29.33
N LYS A 642 10.26 18.25 29.26
CA LYS A 642 10.61 19.09 30.43
C LYS A 642 10.31 20.55 30.14
N GLY A 643 9.66 21.20 31.10
CA GLY A 643 9.57 22.65 31.23
C GLY A 643 10.68 23.15 32.14
N PHE A 644 11.41 24.22 31.71
CA PHE A 644 12.57 24.76 32.40
C PHE A 644 12.20 26.10 33.02
N ASN A 645 12.22 26.19 34.36
CA ASN A 645 11.99 27.46 35.06
C ASN A 645 13.20 28.38 34.95
N ASP A 646 12.95 29.67 34.89
CA ASP A 646 13.93 30.74 34.85
C ASP A 646 14.87 30.80 33.61
N LEU A 647 14.87 29.76 32.78
CA LEU A 647 15.62 29.76 31.53
C LEU A 647 14.84 30.52 30.46
N LEU A 648 15.44 31.56 29.86
CA LEU A 648 14.78 32.47 28.91
C LEU A 648 13.49 33.10 29.48
N ASN A 649 13.49 33.46 30.75
CA ASN A 649 12.37 34.00 31.53
C ASN A 649 11.15 33.05 31.62
N SER A 650 11.38 31.76 31.46
CA SER A 650 10.31 30.77 31.47
C SER A 650 9.67 30.60 32.84
N ASP A 651 8.36 30.60 32.84
CA ASP A 651 7.53 30.43 34.03
C ASP A 651 7.10 28.97 34.30
N VAL A 652 7.49 28.02 33.48
CA VAL A 652 7.03 26.62 33.58
C VAL A 652 8.06 25.69 34.20
N LYS A 653 7.63 24.80 35.09
CA LYS A 653 8.48 23.82 35.75
C LYS A 653 7.75 22.48 35.86
N PHE A 654 8.02 21.55 34.94
CA PHE A 654 7.46 20.22 34.97
C PHE A 654 8.36 19.21 34.26
N GLY A 655 8.11 17.95 34.50
CA GLY A 655 8.78 16.84 33.80
C GLY A 655 7.76 15.73 33.52
N GLN A 656 7.67 15.26 32.29
CA GLN A 656 6.76 14.20 31.85
C GLN A 656 7.55 13.09 31.18
N LEU A 657 7.24 11.85 31.53
CA LEU A 657 7.77 10.64 30.90
C LEU A 657 6.61 9.88 30.25
N GLU A 658 6.75 9.54 28.96
CA GLU A 658 5.76 8.77 28.21
C GLU A 658 6.39 7.55 27.53
N LEU A 659 5.70 6.41 27.58
CA LEU A 659 6.00 5.19 26.84
C LEU A 659 4.84 4.91 25.88
N GLY A 660 5.17 4.49 24.67
CA GLY A 660 4.17 4.14 23.66
C GLY A 660 4.54 2.88 22.90
N VAL A 661 3.52 2.14 22.47
CA VAL A 661 3.66 1.00 21.55
C VAL A 661 2.56 1.08 20.51
N LYS A 662 2.92 0.97 19.23
CA LYS A 662 1.99 0.87 18.10
C LYS A 662 2.33 -0.38 17.29
N TYR A 663 1.31 -1.20 16.99
CA TYR A 663 1.51 -2.42 16.19
C TYR A 663 0.26 -2.81 15.41
N GLY A 664 0.45 -3.18 14.13
CA GLY A 664 -0.61 -3.72 13.29
C GLY A 664 -0.19 -5.05 12.67
N PHE A 665 -1.01 -6.10 12.84
CA PHE A 665 -0.71 -7.42 12.31
C PHE A 665 -1.95 -8.20 11.90
N ASN A 666 -1.76 -9.18 10.99
CA ASN A 666 -2.84 -10.04 10.54
C ASN A 666 -3.11 -11.17 11.54
N VAL A 667 -4.38 -11.32 11.95
CA VAL A 667 -4.85 -12.39 12.84
C VAL A 667 -5.30 -13.57 11.97
N GLY A 668 -4.34 -14.34 11.49
CA GLY A 668 -4.59 -15.47 10.58
C GLY A 668 -5.41 -15.06 9.35
N VAL A 669 -6.46 -15.84 9.08
CA VAL A 669 -7.39 -15.61 7.95
C VAL A 669 -8.59 -14.73 8.32
N ARG A 670 -8.72 -14.33 9.59
CA ARG A 670 -9.96 -13.73 10.12
C ARG A 670 -10.00 -12.21 9.98
N GLY A 671 -8.85 -11.55 10.04
CA GLY A 671 -8.80 -10.11 9.96
C GLY A 671 -7.43 -9.53 10.28
N LYS A 672 -7.40 -8.22 10.52
CA LYS A 672 -6.22 -7.45 10.93
C LYS A 672 -6.50 -6.80 12.28
N LEU A 673 -5.55 -6.85 13.19
CA LEU A 673 -5.57 -6.16 14.47
C LEU A 673 -4.56 -5.02 14.43
N ASP A 674 -5.02 -3.81 14.72
CA ASP A 674 -4.18 -2.65 14.97
C ASP A 674 -4.35 -2.25 16.43
N LEU A 675 -3.25 -1.99 17.13
CA LEU A 675 -3.24 -1.56 18.52
C LEU A 675 -2.30 -0.37 18.72
N ALA A 676 -2.69 0.54 19.58
CA ALA A 676 -1.86 1.62 20.10
C ALA A 676 -2.06 1.73 21.60
N VAL A 677 -0.97 1.72 22.34
CA VAL A 677 -0.98 1.86 23.78
C VAL A 677 0.01 2.95 24.18
N ARG A 678 -0.40 3.83 25.08
CA ARG A 678 0.45 4.88 25.64
C ARG A 678 0.22 4.94 27.14
N GLY A 679 1.28 5.12 27.89
CA GLY A 679 1.24 5.38 29.32
C GLY A 679 2.30 6.38 29.70
N GLY A 680 1.98 7.25 30.64
CA GLY A 680 2.93 8.24 31.10
C GLY A 680 2.57 8.80 32.46
N THR A 681 3.52 9.57 33.01
CA THR A 681 3.38 10.24 34.28
C THR A 681 4.16 11.56 34.28
N PHE A 682 3.66 12.50 35.02
CA PHE A 682 4.42 13.69 35.35
C PHE A 682 5.28 13.39 36.59
N LEU A 683 6.59 13.57 36.46
CA LEU A 683 7.56 13.38 37.55
C LEU A 683 7.54 14.56 38.51
N ASN A 684 7.24 15.73 37.99
CA ASN A 684 6.82 16.91 38.71
C ASN A 684 5.88 17.76 37.87
N SER A 685 5.06 18.58 38.53
CA SER A 685 4.09 19.50 37.93
C SER A 685 4.03 20.82 38.74
N ASP A 686 5.19 21.30 39.22
CA ASP A 686 5.25 22.41 40.18
C ASP A 686 4.66 23.72 39.62
N LYS A 687 4.87 24.00 38.30
CA LYS A 687 4.32 25.17 37.63
C LYS A 687 4.03 24.85 36.19
N MET A 688 2.73 24.68 35.86
CA MET A 688 2.23 24.32 34.55
C MET A 688 0.97 25.13 34.26
N TYR A 689 0.72 25.27 32.96
CA TYR A 689 -0.53 25.82 32.46
C TYR A 689 -1.27 24.74 31.65
N PHE A 690 -2.54 24.93 31.40
CA PHE A 690 -3.39 23.89 30.83
C PHE A 690 -2.90 23.33 29.50
N MET A 691 -2.26 24.14 28.64
CA MET A 691 -1.65 23.67 27.38
C MET A 691 -0.41 22.76 27.56
N ASP A 692 0.13 22.65 28.77
CA ASP A 692 1.24 21.75 29.10
C ASP A 692 0.76 20.36 29.59
N TYR A 693 -0.53 20.21 29.92
CA TYR A 693 -1.15 18.97 30.34
C TYR A 693 -1.05 17.92 29.24
N LYS A 694 -1.21 16.66 29.60
CA LYS A 694 -1.44 15.61 28.60
C LYS A 694 -2.87 15.68 28.13
N HIS A 695 -3.01 15.94 26.83
CA HIS A 695 -4.27 15.90 26.14
C HIS A 695 -4.45 14.60 25.36
N PHE A 696 -5.70 14.26 25.06
CA PHE A 696 -6.06 13.08 24.31
C PHE A 696 -6.83 13.50 23.06
N LEU A 697 -6.75 12.67 21.99
CA LEU A 697 -7.47 12.93 20.75
C LEU A 697 -8.94 12.53 20.90
N GLY A 698 -9.73 13.44 21.44
CA GLY A 698 -11.19 13.31 21.54
C GLY A 698 -11.92 13.73 20.25
N ASN A 699 -13.24 13.60 20.22
CA ASN A 699 -14.08 14.09 19.14
C ASN A 699 -15.52 14.31 19.56
N LEU A 700 -15.96 15.57 19.52
CA LEU A 700 -17.36 15.97 19.73
C LEU A 700 -18.06 16.38 18.42
N THR A 701 -17.34 16.35 17.28
CA THR A 701 -17.93 16.69 15.99
C THR A 701 -18.58 15.49 15.33
N PRO A 702 -19.55 15.67 14.41
CA PRO A 702 -20.06 14.57 13.62
C PRO A 702 -19.01 14.01 12.64
N PHE A 703 -17.89 14.71 12.45
CA PHE A 703 -16.82 14.31 11.55
C PHE A 703 -15.62 13.77 12.30
N SER A 704 -15.12 12.58 11.90
CA SER A 704 -13.90 12.01 12.46
C SER A 704 -12.71 12.45 11.60
N THR A 705 -11.90 13.36 12.13
CA THR A 705 -10.75 13.96 11.43
C THR A 705 -9.42 13.31 11.79
N SER A 706 -9.37 12.47 12.82
CA SER A 706 -8.17 11.80 13.32
C SER A 706 -8.04 10.36 12.83
N ASP A 707 -6.81 9.82 12.93
CA ASP A 707 -6.54 8.41 12.67
C ASP A 707 -7.45 7.53 13.56
N PRO A 708 -8.15 6.54 13.02
CA PRO A 708 -9.01 5.64 13.81
C PRO A 708 -8.27 4.87 14.90
N VAL A 709 -6.96 4.69 14.80
CA VAL A 709 -6.14 4.04 15.81
C VAL A 709 -5.36 5.10 16.58
N GLY A 710 -5.75 5.36 17.82
CA GLY A 710 -5.13 6.37 18.68
C GLY A 710 -6.02 7.59 18.95
N SER A 711 -7.29 7.58 18.51
CA SER A 711 -8.28 8.62 18.81
C SER A 711 -9.56 8.04 19.38
N PHE A 712 -10.24 8.86 20.15
CA PHE A 712 -11.57 8.59 20.72
C PHE A 712 -12.66 9.16 19.82
N ARG A 713 -13.89 8.62 19.93
CA ARG A 713 -15.04 9.02 19.09
C ARG A 713 -16.01 9.93 19.82
N LEU A 714 -16.09 9.79 21.15
CA LEU A 714 -17.06 10.47 21.99
C LEU A 714 -16.42 11.23 23.14
N LEU A 715 -15.10 11.04 23.36
CA LEU A 715 -14.38 11.74 24.41
C LEU A 715 -14.35 13.24 24.12
N ASP A 716 -14.65 14.06 25.14
CA ASP A 716 -14.44 15.49 25.09
C ASP A 716 -12.96 15.83 24.89
N TYR A 717 -12.70 16.91 24.13
CA TYR A 717 -11.32 17.27 23.75
C TYR A 717 -10.40 17.58 24.93
N TYR A 718 -10.95 18.08 26.05
CA TYR A 718 -10.16 18.64 27.15
C TYR A 718 -10.57 18.11 28.52
N LEU A 719 -11.77 17.54 28.67
CA LEU A 719 -12.40 17.20 29.94
C LEU A 719 -11.52 16.34 30.87
N HIS A 720 -10.82 15.36 30.31
CA HIS A 720 -9.98 14.42 31.04
C HIS A 720 -8.48 14.61 30.78
N SER A 721 -8.08 15.79 30.26
CA SER A 721 -6.66 16.14 30.19
C SER A 721 -6.06 16.20 31.59
N THR A 722 -4.82 15.76 31.75
CA THR A 722 -4.22 15.56 33.09
C THR A 722 -2.79 16.04 33.20
N SER A 723 -2.42 16.48 34.37
CA SER A 723 -1.05 16.82 34.83
C SER A 723 -0.42 15.72 35.73
N ASP A 724 -1.06 14.55 35.83
CA ASP A 724 -0.63 13.42 36.64
C ASP A 724 -0.29 12.20 35.77
N LYS A 725 -0.66 11.03 36.20
CA LYS A 725 -0.47 9.76 35.49
C LYS A 725 -1.63 9.44 34.57
N TYR A 726 -1.32 8.78 33.48
CA TYR A 726 -2.34 8.37 32.52
C TYR A 726 -1.97 7.07 31.79
N PHE A 727 -3.00 6.41 31.30
CA PHE A 727 -2.88 5.28 30.40
C PHE A 727 -3.98 5.35 29.34
N SER A 728 -3.62 5.14 28.07
CA SER A 728 -4.57 5.03 26.97
C SER A 728 -4.27 3.80 26.12
N GLY A 729 -5.31 3.09 25.74
CA GLY A 729 -5.24 1.92 24.89
C GLY A 729 -6.29 1.98 23.79
N ASN A 730 -5.90 1.71 22.55
CA ASN A 730 -6.77 1.67 21.40
C ASN A 730 -6.56 0.35 20.69
N ILE A 731 -7.62 -0.38 20.47
CA ILE A 731 -7.66 -1.66 19.75
C ILE A 731 -8.64 -1.50 18.60
N HIS A 732 -8.21 -1.80 17.40
CA HIS A 732 -9.03 -1.73 16.21
C HIS A 732 -8.89 -3.04 15.43
N TYR A 733 -9.99 -3.78 15.29
CA TYR A 733 -10.01 -5.06 14.61
C TYR A 733 -10.83 -4.96 13.32
N GLN A 734 -10.17 -5.12 12.18
CA GLN A 734 -10.78 -5.18 10.87
C GLN A 734 -11.12 -6.62 10.51
N PHE A 735 -12.41 -6.90 10.34
CA PHE A 735 -12.87 -8.24 9.96
C PHE A 735 -12.73 -8.47 8.46
N ARG A 736 -12.36 -9.67 8.10
CA ARG A 736 -12.50 -10.15 6.73
C ARG A 736 -13.96 -10.43 6.37
N LYS A 737 -14.73 -10.91 7.34
CA LYS A 737 -16.15 -11.26 7.23
C LYS A 737 -16.81 -11.09 8.60
N PHE A 738 -17.82 -10.25 8.65
CA PHE A 738 -18.58 -10.05 9.89
C PHE A 738 -20.07 -9.95 9.59
N LEU A 739 -20.74 -8.85 9.83
CA LEU A 739 -22.19 -8.69 9.63
C LEU A 739 -22.52 -8.41 8.15
N VAL A 740 -22.27 -7.18 7.70
CA VAL A 740 -22.62 -6.72 6.35
C VAL A 740 -21.71 -7.37 5.29
N THR A 741 -20.44 -7.53 5.60
CA THR A 741 -19.46 -8.22 4.74
C THR A 741 -19.65 -9.74 4.71
N SER A 742 -20.62 -10.31 5.46
CA SER A 742 -21.06 -11.69 5.26
C SER A 742 -21.68 -11.88 3.87
N PHE A 743 -22.31 -10.84 3.32
CA PHE A 743 -22.85 -10.83 1.96
C PHE A 743 -21.71 -10.65 0.94
N PRO A 744 -21.51 -11.62 0.02
CA PRO A 744 -20.39 -11.57 -0.93
C PRO A 744 -20.41 -10.31 -1.82
N VAL A 745 -21.59 -9.87 -2.24
CA VAL A 745 -21.76 -8.68 -3.10
C VAL A 745 -21.21 -7.45 -2.40
N VAL A 746 -21.58 -7.24 -1.13
CA VAL A 746 -21.11 -6.07 -0.34
C VAL A 746 -19.59 -6.13 -0.13
N ARG A 747 -19.05 -7.29 0.22
CA ARG A 747 -17.62 -7.45 0.45
C ARG A 747 -16.77 -7.17 -0.79
N LEU A 748 -17.25 -7.52 -1.97
CA LEU A 748 -16.58 -7.29 -3.24
C LEU A 748 -16.54 -5.81 -3.65
N THR A 749 -17.38 -4.95 -3.06
CA THR A 749 -17.32 -3.48 -3.30
C THR A 749 -16.11 -2.82 -2.62
N GLY A 750 -15.39 -3.54 -1.74
CA GLY A 750 -14.31 -3.00 -0.94
C GLY A 750 -14.72 -2.46 0.42
N ILE A 751 -15.98 -2.63 0.80
CA ILE A 751 -16.48 -2.31 2.14
C ILE A 751 -15.81 -3.24 3.16
N ARG A 752 -15.39 -2.67 4.27
CA ARG A 752 -14.76 -3.34 5.40
C ARG A 752 -15.50 -3.02 6.68
N GLU A 753 -15.54 -3.97 7.57
CA GLU A 753 -16.15 -3.82 8.89
C GLU A 753 -15.09 -3.90 9.95
N ASN A 754 -15.20 -3.01 10.93
CA ASN A 754 -14.27 -2.97 12.04
C ASN A 754 -15.04 -2.89 13.36
N VAL A 755 -14.44 -3.44 14.40
CA VAL A 755 -14.83 -3.22 15.79
C VAL A 755 -13.64 -2.60 16.50
N PHE A 756 -13.90 -1.61 17.35
CA PHE A 756 -12.86 -0.95 18.10
C PHE A 756 -13.20 -0.82 19.57
N LEU A 757 -12.16 -0.80 20.38
CA LEU A 757 -12.20 -0.52 21.80
C LEU A 757 -11.15 0.55 22.10
N ASN A 758 -11.58 1.64 22.71
CA ASN A 758 -10.71 2.68 23.24
C ASN A 758 -10.85 2.74 24.75
N TYR A 759 -9.76 2.88 25.45
CA TYR A 759 -9.72 2.95 26.91
C TYR A 759 -8.84 4.10 27.37
N LEU A 760 -9.30 4.83 28.38
CA LEU A 760 -8.59 5.94 29.01
C LEU A 760 -8.68 5.84 30.53
N ALA A 761 -7.52 5.86 31.17
CA ALA A 761 -7.40 6.01 32.62
C ALA A 761 -6.58 7.26 32.93
N THR A 762 -7.21 8.22 33.62
CA THR A 762 -6.63 9.40 34.24
C THR A 762 -7.26 9.57 35.64
N PRO A 763 -6.80 10.46 36.49
CA PRO A 763 -7.45 10.70 37.79
C PRO A 763 -8.94 11.03 37.69
N THR A 764 -9.38 11.63 36.56
CA THR A 764 -10.77 12.09 36.37
C THR A 764 -11.59 11.23 35.42
N SER A 765 -10.97 10.36 34.62
CA SER A 765 -11.69 9.66 33.53
C SER A 765 -12.56 8.48 34.01
N LYS A 766 -12.37 7.99 35.25
CA LYS A 766 -13.15 6.87 35.79
C LYS A 766 -13.21 5.66 34.83
N ASN A 767 -12.05 5.18 34.39
CA ASN A 767 -11.95 4.06 33.44
C ASN A 767 -12.83 4.27 32.19
N TYR A 768 -12.71 5.43 31.57
CA TYR A 768 -13.46 5.75 30.36
C TYR A 768 -13.19 4.76 29.24
N THR A 769 -14.25 4.20 28.69
CA THR A 769 -14.16 3.15 27.66
C THR A 769 -15.13 3.47 26.52
N GLU A 770 -14.67 3.34 25.29
CA GLU A 770 -15.53 3.36 24.11
C GLU A 770 -15.51 2.00 23.43
N LEU A 771 -16.69 1.50 23.10
CA LEU A 771 -16.88 0.36 22.22
C LEU A 771 -17.56 0.87 20.94
N GLY A 772 -17.07 0.42 19.78
CA GLY A 772 -17.67 0.86 18.55
C GLY A 772 -17.56 -0.12 17.40
N TYR A 773 -18.38 0.15 16.41
CA TYR A 773 -18.46 -0.57 15.16
C TYR A 773 -18.36 0.43 14.01
N SER A 774 -17.61 0.11 12.97
CA SER A 774 -17.49 0.97 11.81
C SER A 774 -17.58 0.21 10.49
N ILE A 775 -18.11 0.88 9.49
CA ILE A 775 -18.16 0.47 8.10
C ILE A 775 -17.26 1.41 7.31
N ASP A 776 -16.20 0.87 6.75
CA ASP A 776 -15.18 1.58 6.00
C ASP A 776 -15.32 1.33 4.49
N GLY A 777 -14.96 2.32 3.66
CA GLY A 777 -15.00 2.19 2.21
C GLY A 777 -16.39 2.43 1.58
N ILE A 778 -17.32 3.09 2.27
CA ILE A 778 -18.59 3.54 1.70
C ILE A 778 -18.27 4.52 0.56
N PHE A 779 -18.77 4.24 -0.63
CA PHE A 779 -18.37 4.94 -1.86
C PHE A 779 -16.84 5.05 -2.02
N ARG A 780 -16.09 4.12 -1.40
CA ARG A 780 -14.61 4.06 -1.37
C ARG A 780 -13.89 5.20 -0.63
N ILE A 781 -14.60 6.20 -0.15
CA ILE A 781 -14.04 7.41 0.47
C ILE A 781 -14.47 7.53 1.93
N PHE A 782 -15.69 7.17 2.25
CA PHE A 782 -16.27 7.45 3.54
C PHE A 782 -16.17 6.27 4.50
N ARG A 783 -16.14 6.62 5.79
CA ARG A 783 -16.27 5.70 6.92
C ARG A 783 -17.42 6.16 7.79
N LEU A 784 -18.29 5.24 8.17
CA LEU A 784 -19.35 5.46 9.15
C LEU A 784 -18.99 4.70 10.43
N GLU A 785 -19.01 5.39 11.56
CA GLU A 785 -18.64 4.83 12.87
C GLU A 785 -19.80 5.01 13.85
N LEU A 786 -20.13 3.96 14.58
CA LEU A 786 -21.04 3.94 15.71
C LEU A 786 -20.21 3.67 16.96
N ALA A 787 -20.37 4.47 17.99
CA ALA A 787 -19.65 4.30 19.24
C ALA A 787 -20.59 4.46 20.42
N ALA A 788 -20.32 3.72 21.51
CA ALA A 788 -20.91 3.90 22.81
C ALA A 788 -19.81 4.08 23.86
N ALA A 789 -19.99 5.04 24.75
CA ALA A 789 -19.08 5.39 25.81
C ALA A 789 -19.59 4.90 27.19
N PHE A 790 -18.65 4.52 28.02
CA PHE A 790 -18.89 4.02 29.37
C PHE A 790 -17.89 4.65 30.35
N GLN A 791 -18.32 4.86 31.62
CA GLN A 791 -17.44 5.19 32.74
C GLN A 791 -17.65 4.19 33.87
N ASP A 792 -16.58 3.61 34.40
CA ASP A 792 -16.64 2.52 35.43
C ASP A 792 -17.63 1.41 35.03
N GLY A 793 -17.77 1.11 33.75
CA GLY A 793 -18.69 0.11 33.22
C GLY A 793 -20.15 0.58 33.09
N GLN A 794 -20.49 1.81 33.51
CA GLN A 794 -21.82 2.37 33.33
C GLN A 794 -21.90 3.11 31.98
N TYR A 795 -23.02 2.91 31.29
CA TYR A 795 -23.28 3.61 30.03
C TYR A 795 -23.32 5.13 30.23
N LEU A 796 -22.63 5.86 29.36
CA LEU A 796 -22.52 7.30 29.41
C LEU A 796 -23.26 7.98 28.21
N ASP A 797 -22.88 7.61 26.99
CA ASP A 797 -23.38 8.26 25.77
C ASP A 797 -23.17 7.35 24.55
N TYR A 798 -23.80 7.70 23.42
CA TYR A 798 -23.55 7.08 22.12
C TYR A 798 -23.49 8.14 21.01
N GLY A 799 -22.87 7.80 19.91
CA GLY A 799 -22.83 8.72 18.78
C GLY A 799 -22.44 8.07 17.47
N VAL A 800 -22.75 8.81 16.41
CA VAL A 800 -22.42 8.47 15.03
C VAL A 800 -21.38 9.44 14.53
N ARG A 801 -20.37 8.94 13.83
CA ARG A 801 -19.31 9.75 13.23
C ARG A 801 -19.13 9.39 11.76
N ILE A 802 -18.83 10.37 10.95
CA ILE A 802 -18.48 10.21 9.53
C ILE A 802 -17.02 10.58 9.37
N GLY A 803 -16.24 9.66 8.84
CA GLY A 803 -14.80 9.84 8.61
C GLY A 803 -14.39 9.54 7.17
N ILE A 804 -13.11 9.74 6.88
CA ILE A 804 -12.50 9.33 5.63
C ILE A 804 -11.99 7.88 5.81
N ALA A 805 -12.21 7.04 4.79
CA ALA A 805 -11.78 5.65 4.81
C ALA A 805 -10.27 5.52 5.03
N THR A 806 -9.86 4.57 5.86
CA THR A 806 -8.45 4.35 6.23
C THR A 806 -7.53 4.09 5.04
N THR A 807 -8.05 3.50 3.98
CA THR A 807 -7.33 3.31 2.72
C THR A 807 -7.01 4.60 1.97
N PHE A 808 -7.72 5.67 2.26
CA PHE A 808 -7.50 7.00 1.66
C PHE A 808 -6.59 7.88 2.51
N GLN A 809 -6.64 7.74 3.83
CA GLN A 809 -5.83 8.54 4.76
C GLN A 809 -4.32 8.34 4.54
N GLY A 810 -3.86 7.12 4.23
CA GLY A 810 -2.46 6.84 3.94
C GLY A 810 -1.90 7.51 2.67
N ARG A 811 -2.76 8.10 1.82
CA ARG A 811 -2.34 8.84 0.62
C ARG A 811 -2.30 10.36 0.81
N PHE A 812 -2.97 10.88 1.82
CA PHE A 812 -2.99 12.33 2.11
C PHE A 812 -1.94 12.76 3.15
N THR A 813 -1.31 11.81 3.83
CA THR A 813 -0.28 12.07 4.85
C THR A 813 1.15 11.83 4.36
N GLU A 814 1.33 11.37 3.12
CA GLU A 814 2.62 11.29 2.42
C GLU A 814 2.82 12.53 1.49
#